data_33d0e84bcf0e14baff94e8e12862fc24
#
_entry.id   33d0e84bcf0e14baff94e8e12862fc24
#
_cell.length_a   1.000
_cell.length_b   1.000
_cell.length_c   1.000
_cell.angle_alpha   90.00
_cell.angle_beta   90.00
_cell.angle_gamma   90.00
#
_symmetry.space_group_name_H-M   'P 1'
#
loop_
_entity.id
_entity.type
_entity.pdbx_description
1 polymer ?
#
loop_
_entity_poly.entity_id
_entity_poly.type
_entity_poly.pdbx_seq_one_letter_code
_entity_poly.pdbx_strand_id
1 'polypeptide(L)'
;MKRAAVLAVLLIFCSFSFASLPPDDFMPGRILINFTKELPIPNITYQYGIAKLGIPELDALNQEFGVTSIEKVFVGQYKPSDPLLVDLSRWYYFIFPEEVDVEQAIDAYQGKLFIEEATYHMIRHSDYIPSDPMYNSCWHLATIQADSAWNIDRGTHLIDIAIIDSGIDTAHVDLKNKMWINFGEDVNGDSAIDLWDWNGIDDEGNGWVDDFWGWDFIDQDNTPHDADLSAERGHGTHCSGDASAHTDNAEGVAAIGFNSWIMSVRCGIGGSIQYALSGLNYALLSDADIISMSYGNTQFWTPENNAIQAAWQAGIVLLGSAGNSGSSVSHYPSAYQNVVGVGASNQNDGAASFTNFNGAGQGMYNVDVMAPGVSILSTQLGGGYVSWDGTSMATPIAAGLCAVIKHALGPSATNQQVVTVLANSCDDIYPQNPGYVYPQLGYGRINAFEALLDILPYLQVTSTIIDDNGNNDGRADPGETVNLTLSLTNDPRAQAANNVTGVLSTDDEAVNITSTSQFFGGVIPGFPSSNASPFVFQVGAIDAPHFAEFTLTLSTSSGSIIPITLQIELGRPPILLVDDDNGNIDQIYYQADFDILDVFVDNWNQNSEVISQTELNRYPVVIWETGRATSTLSTSEQTLLQNYLDTPDNSLLLSSSNVGTDIGGSSFYANYLKASFVQDNVGLLFVDGIPSNPISVNDTLFLLGGFSSGYNSSLEAVTPLSGAVETFKYRSTTLDRTAGINFQMANGNKVVYLAFPLEAASGISSTDRYEVLGDILDYLYPDWSVENPPVVSAMPTSIELNPCYPNPFNTETVISYSLPYAADISLKVYNATGQEVAVLAQGMTAPGKHYANFSAEHLAAGIYIAVLKADNISQARKMVYLK
;
A
#
# COMPACT_ATOMS: atom_id res chain seq x y z
N MET A 1 18.33 -30.91 -58.98
CA MET A 1 17.73 -29.55 -59.04
C MET A 1 16.87 -29.39 -57.79
N LYS A 2 17.45 -28.87 -56.77
CA LYS A 2 16.79 -28.62 -55.47
C LYS A 2 16.33 -27.15 -55.46
N ARG A 3 15.01 -26.92 -55.33
CA ARG A 3 14.45 -25.59 -55.13
C ARG A 3 14.58 -25.23 -53.66
N ALA A 4 15.32 -24.19 -53.37
CA ALA A 4 15.31 -23.53 -52.06
C ALA A 4 14.07 -22.63 -51.97
N ALA A 5 13.20 -22.89 -50.96
CA ALA A 5 12.13 -22.00 -50.58
C ALA A 5 12.70 -21.01 -49.54
N VAL A 6 12.73 -19.73 -49.91
CA VAL A 6 13.01 -18.63 -49.02
C VAL A 6 11.71 -18.33 -48.29
N LEU A 7 11.66 -18.60 -46.98
CA LEU A 7 10.58 -18.21 -46.10
C LEU A 7 10.84 -16.74 -45.71
N ALA A 8 10.10 -15.82 -46.30
CA ALA A 8 10.06 -14.44 -45.84
C ALA A 8 9.13 -14.38 -44.62
N VAL A 9 9.73 -14.23 -43.45
CA VAL A 9 8.98 -13.87 -42.25
C VAL A 9 8.67 -12.39 -42.34
N LEU A 10 7.42 -12.05 -42.62
CA LEU A 10 6.89 -10.69 -42.47
C LEU A 10 6.79 -10.44 -40.95
N LEU A 11 7.72 -9.71 -40.41
CA LEU A 11 7.55 -9.06 -39.08
C LEU A 11 6.54 -7.94 -39.28
N ILE A 12 5.30 -8.21 -38.89
CA ILE A 12 4.28 -7.17 -38.70
C ILE A 12 4.68 -6.49 -37.37
N PHE A 13 5.33 -5.34 -37.51
CA PHE A 13 5.37 -4.39 -36.39
C PHE A 13 3.94 -3.90 -36.16
N CYS A 14 3.21 -4.48 -35.21
CA CYS A 14 2.12 -3.78 -34.59
C CYS A 14 2.74 -2.60 -33.82
N SER A 15 2.64 -1.41 -34.39
CA SER A 15 2.75 -0.18 -33.65
C SER A 15 1.59 -0.16 -32.65
N PHE A 16 1.84 -0.60 -31.43
CA PHE A 16 0.98 -0.24 -30.32
C PHE A 16 1.10 1.28 -30.18
N SER A 17 0.07 2.00 -30.56
CA SER A 17 -0.17 3.36 -30.08
C SER A 17 -0.44 3.17 -28.58
N PHE A 18 0.54 3.39 -27.72
CA PHE A 18 0.28 3.58 -26.31
C PHE A 18 -0.58 4.84 -26.21
N ALA A 19 -1.76 4.73 -25.61
CA ALA A 19 -2.43 5.93 -25.12
C ALA A 19 -1.44 6.64 -24.21
N SER A 20 -1.32 7.97 -24.32
CA SER A 20 -0.48 8.76 -23.44
C SER A 20 -0.89 8.49 -21.99
N LEU A 21 0.08 8.16 -21.13
CA LEU A 21 -0.19 8.01 -19.70
C LEU A 21 -0.58 9.38 -19.12
N PRO A 22 -1.50 9.40 -18.15
CA PRO A 22 -1.82 10.62 -17.42
C PRO A 22 -0.56 11.22 -16.77
N PRO A 23 -0.39 12.54 -16.77
CA PRO A 23 0.78 13.20 -16.19
C PRO A 23 1.06 12.88 -14.72
N ASP A 24 0.05 12.51 -13.95
CA ASP A 24 0.18 12.23 -12.49
C ASP A 24 0.57 10.78 -12.19
N ASP A 25 0.57 9.90 -13.17
CA ASP A 25 1.06 8.53 -13.00
C ASP A 25 2.58 8.41 -13.17
N PHE A 26 3.26 9.51 -13.47
CA PHE A 26 4.72 9.53 -13.62
C PHE A 26 5.35 10.82 -13.07
N MET A 27 6.59 10.75 -12.64
CA MET A 27 7.32 11.91 -12.14
C MET A 27 7.68 12.87 -13.28
N PRO A 28 7.30 14.17 -13.19
CA PRO A 28 7.75 15.16 -14.15
C PRO A 28 9.27 15.35 -14.05
N GLY A 29 9.86 15.92 -15.09
CA GLY A 29 11.28 16.24 -15.11
C GLY A 29 12.21 15.02 -15.19
N ARG A 30 11.72 13.81 -15.42
CA ARG A 30 12.56 12.61 -15.60
C ARG A 30 11.91 11.48 -16.38
N ILE A 31 12.76 10.70 -17.03
CA ILE A 31 12.42 9.44 -17.70
C ILE A 31 13.39 8.34 -17.28
N LEU A 32 13.02 7.09 -17.50
CA LEU A 32 13.88 5.93 -17.36
C LEU A 32 14.38 5.49 -18.73
N ILE A 33 15.69 5.24 -18.82
CA ILE A 33 16.35 4.71 -20.01
C ILE A 33 17.01 3.39 -19.68
N ASN A 34 16.68 2.34 -20.43
CA ASN A 34 17.39 1.08 -20.44
C ASN A 34 18.35 1.02 -21.64
N PHE A 35 19.63 0.85 -21.36
CA PHE A 35 20.63 0.74 -22.43
C PHE A 35 20.81 -0.70 -22.91
N THR A 36 21.01 -0.89 -24.21
CA THR A 36 21.33 -2.19 -24.80
C THR A 36 22.65 -2.76 -24.25
N LYS A 37 22.82 -4.06 -24.32
CA LYS A 37 24.03 -4.77 -23.84
C LYS A 37 25.30 -4.44 -24.61
N GLU A 38 25.17 -3.90 -25.84
CA GLU A 38 26.26 -3.48 -26.70
C GLU A 38 26.93 -2.17 -26.24
N LEU A 39 26.24 -1.34 -25.48
CA LEU A 39 26.82 -0.14 -24.90
C LEU A 39 27.69 -0.53 -23.70
N PRO A 40 28.99 -0.17 -23.63
CA PRO A 40 29.72 -0.18 -22.38
C PRO A 40 29.04 0.72 -21.34
N ILE A 41 29.21 0.41 -20.04
CA ILE A 41 28.67 1.27 -18.98
C ILE A 41 29.02 2.72 -19.29
N PRO A 42 28.02 3.64 -19.41
CA PRO A 42 28.25 5.01 -19.82
C PRO A 42 29.17 5.74 -18.83
N ASN A 43 30.20 6.41 -19.35
CA ASN A 43 30.98 7.35 -18.56
C ASN A 43 30.29 8.72 -18.66
N ILE A 44 29.55 9.11 -17.65
CA ILE A 44 28.77 10.34 -17.62
C ILE A 44 29.71 11.49 -17.29
N THR A 45 29.71 12.50 -18.13
CA THR A 45 30.47 13.76 -17.95
C THR A 45 29.53 14.94 -18.09
N TYR A 46 29.95 16.13 -17.62
CA TYR A 46 29.06 17.30 -17.66
C TYR A 46 29.74 18.43 -18.44
N GLN A 47 28.96 19.10 -19.29
CA GLN A 47 29.40 20.27 -20.01
C GLN A 47 28.34 21.38 -20.00
N TYR A 48 28.65 22.52 -19.40
CA TYR A 48 27.70 23.63 -19.18
C TYR A 48 26.41 23.23 -18.44
N GLY A 49 26.51 22.34 -17.44
CA GLY A 49 25.39 21.85 -16.67
C GLY A 49 24.54 20.75 -17.35
N ILE A 50 24.96 20.29 -18.55
CA ILE A 50 24.26 19.24 -19.30
C ILE A 50 25.06 17.94 -19.25
N ALA A 51 24.39 16.83 -18.95
CA ALA A 51 24.99 15.50 -18.90
C ALA A 51 25.37 15.01 -20.32
N LYS A 52 26.55 14.43 -20.46
CA LYS A 52 27.12 13.92 -21.71
C LYS A 52 27.54 12.46 -21.54
N LEU A 53 27.12 11.63 -22.50
CA LEU A 53 27.45 10.21 -22.59
C LEU A 53 28.62 9.92 -23.54
N GLY A 54 29.08 10.91 -24.31
CA GLY A 54 30.06 10.74 -25.37
C GLY A 54 29.48 10.08 -26.64
N ILE A 55 28.17 10.01 -26.74
CA ILE A 55 27.41 9.48 -27.90
C ILE A 55 26.74 10.68 -28.57
N PRO A 56 27.18 11.12 -29.76
CA PRO A 56 26.77 12.41 -30.33
C PRO A 56 25.25 12.57 -30.48
N GLU A 57 24.55 11.52 -30.84
CA GLU A 57 23.10 11.55 -31.00
C GLU A 57 22.36 11.71 -29.67
N LEU A 58 22.73 10.98 -28.62
CA LEU A 58 22.15 11.08 -27.28
C LEU A 58 22.59 12.39 -26.60
N ASP A 59 23.82 12.81 -26.78
CA ASP A 59 24.31 14.09 -26.28
C ASP A 59 23.59 15.31 -26.89
N ALA A 60 23.11 15.17 -28.13
CA ALA A 60 22.27 16.19 -28.75
C ALA A 60 20.88 16.26 -28.11
N LEU A 61 20.25 15.10 -27.82
CA LEU A 61 18.99 15.04 -27.10
C LEU A 61 19.14 15.55 -25.67
N ASN A 62 20.21 15.15 -24.96
CA ASN A 62 20.49 15.68 -23.63
C ASN A 62 20.58 17.21 -23.62
N GLN A 63 21.15 17.81 -24.69
CA GLN A 63 21.23 19.27 -24.85
C GLN A 63 19.85 19.86 -25.19
N GLU A 64 19.04 19.18 -26.00
CA GLU A 64 17.71 19.63 -26.43
C GLU A 64 16.73 19.67 -25.25
N PHE A 65 16.68 18.60 -24.47
CA PHE A 65 15.80 18.48 -23.31
C PHE A 65 16.40 19.06 -22.02
N GLY A 66 17.64 19.51 -22.04
CA GLY A 66 18.29 20.11 -20.87
C GLY A 66 18.59 19.09 -19.77
N VAL A 67 19.03 17.87 -20.11
CA VAL A 67 19.31 16.80 -19.12
C VAL A 67 20.44 17.23 -18.20
N THR A 68 20.10 17.52 -16.95
CA THR A 68 21.03 18.01 -15.92
C THR A 68 21.73 16.89 -15.16
N SER A 69 21.10 15.72 -15.05
CA SER A 69 21.67 14.54 -14.39
C SER A 69 21.28 13.26 -15.10
N ILE A 70 22.14 12.24 -15.01
CA ILE A 70 21.89 10.86 -15.41
C ILE A 70 22.35 9.97 -14.27
N GLU A 71 21.40 9.29 -13.63
CA GLU A 71 21.60 8.53 -12.40
C GLU A 71 21.17 7.08 -12.58
N LYS A 72 21.77 6.14 -11.85
CA LYS A 72 21.35 4.75 -11.91
C LYS A 72 20.01 4.56 -11.18
N VAL A 73 19.08 3.84 -11.81
CA VAL A 73 17.83 3.43 -11.17
C VAL A 73 18.11 2.38 -10.09
N PHE A 74 18.97 1.41 -10.38
CA PHE A 74 19.33 0.34 -9.46
C PHE A 74 20.80 0.55 -9.05
N VAL A 75 21.01 0.97 -7.82
CA VAL A 75 22.34 1.35 -7.30
C VAL A 75 23.24 0.12 -7.12
N GLY A 76 22.68 -1.07 -6.83
CA GLY A 76 23.40 -2.34 -6.82
C GLY A 76 23.69 -2.86 -8.24
N GLN A 77 24.86 -3.49 -8.44
CA GLN A 77 25.20 -4.09 -9.73
C GLN A 77 24.57 -5.49 -9.86
N TYR A 78 23.25 -5.60 -9.98
CA TYR A 78 22.66 -6.87 -10.43
C TYR A 78 22.95 -7.05 -11.92
N LYS A 79 24.09 -7.68 -12.20
CA LYS A 79 24.49 -8.10 -13.53
C LYS A 79 24.54 -9.63 -13.52
N PRO A 80 23.49 -10.31 -13.98
CA PRO A 80 23.48 -11.76 -13.99
C PRO A 80 24.59 -12.31 -14.89
N SER A 81 25.20 -13.41 -14.48
CA SER A 81 26.19 -14.15 -15.30
C SER A 81 25.55 -14.84 -16.50
N ASP A 82 24.24 -15.11 -16.43
CA ASP A 82 23.46 -15.70 -17.52
C ASP A 82 22.85 -14.56 -18.38
N PRO A 83 23.19 -14.48 -19.69
CA PRO A 83 22.67 -13.44 -20.57
C PRO A 83 21.16 -13.53 -20.85
N LEU A 84 20.49 -14.60 -20.43
CA LEU A 84 19.03 -14.77 -20.54
C LEU A 84 18.27 -14.13 -19.36
N LEU A 85 18.96 -13.74 -18.30
CA LEU A 85 18.34 -13.07 -17.16
C LEU A 85 18.32 -11.56 -17.35
N VAL A 86 17.38 -10.89 -16.67
CA VAL A 86 17.19 -9.45 -16.71
C VAL A 86 18.40 -8.76 -16.09
N ASP A 87 19.03 -7.84 -16.84
CA ASP A 87 20.16 -7.03 -16.39
C ASP A 87 19.69 -5.65 -15.92
N LEU A 88 19.51 -5.48 -14.61
CA LEU A 88 19.04 -4.24 -14.01
C LEU A 88 20.13 -3.13 -14.00
N SER A 89 21.40 -3.46 -14.22
CA SER A 89 22.51 -2.50 -14.16
C SER A 89 22.51 -1.46 -15.29
N ARG A 90 21.58 -1.58 -16.24
CA ARG A 90 21.50 -0.75 -17.46
C ARG A 90 20.40 0.30 -17.44
N TRP A 91 19.65 0.39 -16.34
CA TRP A 91 18.59 1.36 -16.15
C TRP A 91 19.12 2.64 -15.51
N TYR A 92 18.75 3.79 -16.11
CA TYR A 92 19.17 5.10 -15.66
C TYR A 92 18.00 6.08 -15.66
N TYR A 93 17.93 6.96 -14.65
CA TYR A 93 17.11 8.18 -14.69
C TYR A 93 17.82 9.22 -15.54
N PHE A 94 17.11 9.86 -16.45
CA PHE A 94 17.51 11.06 -17.15
C PHE A 94 16.69 12.21 -16.58
N ILE A 95 17.33 13.15 -15.89
CA ILE A 95 16.70 14.23 -15.14
C ILE A 95 16.86 15.52 -15.92
N PHE A 96 15.77 16.24 -16.14
CA PHE A 96 15.67 17.47 -16.91
C PHE A 96 14.64 18.42 -16.25
N PRO A 97 14.52 19.72 -16.66
CA PRO A 97 13.51 20.62 -16.10
C PRO A 97 12.08 20.09 -16.20
N GLU A 98 11.28 20.30 -15.18
CA GLU A 98 9.91 19.76 -15.07
C GLU A 98 8.96 20.28 -16.17
N GLU A 99 9.29 21.40 -16.81
CA GLU A 99 8.53 21.98 -17.91
C GLU A 99 8.71 21.23 -19.25
N VAL A 100 9.63 20.27 -19.29
CA VAL A 100 9.87 19.44 -20.48
C VAL A 100 8.75 18.39 -20.59
N ASP A 101 8.18 18.29 -21.78
CA ASP A 101 7.21 17.25 -22.10
C ASP A 101 7.87 15.85 -22.04
N VAL A 102 7.47 15.06 -21.03
CA VAL A 102 8.02 13.73 -20.75
C VAL A 102 7.73 12.75 -21.89
N GLU A 103 6.54 12.80 -22.50
CA GLU A 103 6.16 11.95 -23.61
C GLU A 103 7.02 12.26 -24.85
N GLN A 104 7.20 13.53 -25.15
CA GLN A 104 8.10 13.98 -26.23
C GLN A 104 9.55 13.53 -25.98
N ALA A 105 10.01 13.57 -24.73
CA ALA A 105 11.34 13.08 -24.37
C ALA A 105 11.43 11.55 -24.59
N ILE A 106 10.47 10.77 -24.08
CA ILE A 106 10.42 9.32 -24.29
C ILE A 106 10.46 8.97 -25.78
N ASP A 107 9.60 9.58 -26.60
CA ASP A 107 9.55 9.36 -28.04
C ASP A 107 10.87 9.70 -28.74
N ALA A 108 11.53 10.76 -28.29
CA ALA A 108 12.80 11.18 -28.86
C ALA A 108 13.95 10.21 -28.57
N TYR A 109 13.99 9.62 -27.35
CA TYR A 109 15.00 8.62 -27.00
C TYR A 109 14.65 7.23 -27.49
N GLN A 110 13.37 6.86 -27.55
CA GLN A 110 12.94 5.54 -27.99
C GLN A 110 13.40 5.25 -29.43
N GLY A 111 13.96 4.08 -29.65
CA GLY A 111 14.47 3.67 -30.95
C GLY A 111 15.85 4.25 -31.36
N LYS A 112 16.50 5.00 -30.47
CA LYS A 112 17.89 5.45 -30.70
C LYS A 112 18.89 4.33 -30.53
N LEU A 113 20.04 4.49 -31.18
CA LEU A 113 21.15 3.54 -31.02
C LEU A 113 21.53 3.42 -29.54
N PHE A 114 21.66 2.17 -29.07
CA PHE A 114 21.97 1.80 -27.69
C PHE A 114 20.83 2.01 -26.68
N ILE A 115 19.64 2.47 -27.08
CA ILE A 115 18.46 2.50 -26.23
C ILE A 115 17.65 1.23 -26.48
N GLU A 116 17.47 0.40 -25.47
CA GLU A 116 16.57 -0.76 -25.50
C GLU A 116 15.15 -0.33 -25.18
N GLU A 117 14.98 0.54 -24.17
CA GLU A 117 13.70 1.08 -23.76
C GLU A 117 13.85 2.50 -23.19
N ALA A 118 12.90 3.37 -23.50
CA ALA A 118 12.69 4.64 -22.83
C ALA A 118 11.27 4.64 -22.30
N THR A 119 11.06 4.95 -20.99
CA THR A 119 9.76 4.84 -20.35
C THR A 119 9.61 5.85 -19.21
N TYR A 120 8.43 5.98 -18.69
CA TYR A 120 8.08 6.86 -17.57
C TYR A 120 8.71 6.39 -16.24
N HIS A 121 8.99 7.34 -15.36
CA HIS A 121 9.17 7.05 -13.95
C HIS A 121 7.78 7.04 -13.28
N MET A 122 7.20 5.86 -13.17
CA MET A 122 5.84 5.68 -12.65
C MET A 122 5.76 6.04 -11.15
N ILE A 123 4.75 6.83 -10.80
CA ILE A 123 4.37 7.06 -9.40
C ILE A 123 3.47 5.90 -8.93
N ARG A 124 3.63 5.49 -7.69
CA ARG A 124 2.73 4.53 -7.02
C ARG A 124 2.06 5.26 -5.87
N HIS A 125 0.75 5.31 -5.89
CA HIS A 125 -0.06 5.91 -4.83
C HIS A 125 -0.41 4.86 -3.79
N SER A 126 -0.52 5.27 -2.52
CA SER A 126 -1.07 4.40 -1.48
C SER A 126 -2.59 4.45 -1.56
N ASP A 127 -3.21 3.31 -1.83
CA ASP A 127 -4.66 3.16 -1.81
C ASP A 127 -5.19 3.15 -0.37
N TYR A 128 -6.45 3.60 -0.18
CA TYR A 128 -7.11 3.48 1.10
C TYR A 128 -7.39 2.01 1.41
N ILE A 129 -6.90 1.53 2.53
CA ILE A 129 -7.13 0.16 2.99
C ILE A 129 -8.00 0.21 4.23
N PRO A 130 -9.24 -0.31 4.18
CA PRO A 130 -10.11 -0.38 5.35
C PRO A 130 -9.55 -1.35 6.40
N SER A 131 -9.95 -1.13 7.66
CA SER A 131 -9.48 -1.92 8.81
C SER A 131 -10.07 -3.33 8.89
N ASP A 132 -10.96 -3.70 7.98
CA ASP A 132 -11.69 -4.98 7.95
C ASP A 132 -10.73 -6.15 7.71
N PRO A 133 -10.65 -7.14 8.62
CA PRO A 133 -9.62 -8.17 8.56
C PRO A 133 -9.74 -9.10 7.35
N MET A 134 -10.91 -9.19 6.71
CA MET A 134 -11.14 -10.02 5.52
C MET A 134 -11.06 -9.21 4.21
N TYR A 135 -10.75 -7.91 4.24
CA TYR A 135 -10.64 -7.07 3.05
C TYR A 135 -9.74 -7.69 1.97
N ASN A 136 -8.56 -8.18 2.34
CA ASN A 136 -7.64 -8.83 1.40
C ASN A 136 -8.21 -10.11 0.73
N SER A 137 -9.28 -10.68 1.27
CA SER A 137 -10.00 -11.82 0.69
C SER A 137 -11.14 -11.38 -0.23
N CYS A 138 -11.51 -10.12 -0.18
CA CYS A 138 -12.52 -9.49 -1.04
C CYS A 138 -11.89 -9.04 -2.37
N TRP A 139 -11.34 -9.98 -3.14
CA TRP A 139 -10.62 -9.72 -4.39
C TRP A 139 -11.38 -8.81 -5.36
N HIS A 140 -12.70 -8.85 -5.30
CA HIS A 140 -13.59 -8.08 -6.16
C HIS A 140 -13.45 -6.57 -5.94
N LEU A 141 -13.14 -6.12 -4.72
CA LEU A 141 -12.98 -4.70 -4.40
C LEU A 141 -11.73 -4.12 -5.07
N ALA A 142 -10.60 -4.81 -4.99
CA ALA A 142 -9.39 -4.39 -5.70
C ALA A 142 -9.58 -4.41 -7.22
N THR A 143 -10.33 -5.40 -7.76
CA THR A 143 -10.58 -5.50 -9.21
C THR A 143 -11.41 -4.32 -9.73
N ILE A 144 -12.41 -3.85 -8.97
CA ILE A 144 -13.21 -2.66 -9.34
C ILE A 144 -12.57 -1.35 -8.89
N GLN A 145 -11.34 -1.36 -8.34
CA GLN A 145 -10.61 -0.22 -7.80
C GLN A 145 -11.39 0.55 -6.70
N ALA A 146 -12.00 -0.20 -5.78
CA ALA A 146 -12.78 0.38 -4.70
C ALA A 146 -11.92 1.16 -3.71
N ASP A 147 -10.71 0.68 -3.40
CA ASP A 147 -9.68 1.31 -2.58
C ASP A 147 -9.31 2.71 -3.07
N SER A 148 -9.03 2.84 -4.36
CA SER A 148 -8.77 4.14 -5.01
C SER A 148 -10.02 5.03 -5.04
N ALA A 149 -11.20 4.44 -5.31
CA ALA A 149 -12.47 5.17 -5.32
C ALA A 149 -12.80 5.78 -3.94
N TRP A 150 -12.54 5.06 -2.86
CA TRP A 150 -12.78 5.54 -1.49
C TRP A 150 -11.86 6.69 -1.05
N ASN A 151 -10.80 6.99 -1.79
CA ASN A 151 -10.03 8.22 -1.64
C ASN A 151 -10.74 9.45 -2.24
N ILE A 152 -11.77 9.24 -3.08
CA ILE A 152 -12.56 10.31 -3.70
C ILE A 152 -13.90 10.49 -2.99
N ASP A 153 -14.65 9.39 -2.80
CA ASP A 153 -15.97 9.41 -2.15
C ASP A 153 -16.29 8.04 -1.52
N ARG A 154 -16.89 8.05 -0.35
CA ARG A 154 -17.30 6.85 0.42
C ARG A 154 -18.81 6.71 0.53
N GLY A 155 -19.57 7.48 -0.24
CA GLY A 155 -21.02 7.51 -0.13
C GLY A 155 -21.52 8.06 1.21
N THR A 156 -22.82 7.91 1.45
CA THR A 156 -23.49 8.39 2.66
C THR A 156 -24.61 7.45 3.07
N HIS A 157 -24.92 7.41 4.36
CA HIS A 157 -26.09 6.73 4.88
C HIS A 157 -27.45 7.33 4.45
N LEU A 158 -27.43 8.52 3.83
CA LEU A 158 -28.63 9.13 3.24
C LEU A 158 -29.01 8.54 1.88
N ILE A 159 -28.16 7.66 1.31
CA ILE A 159 -28.48 6.88 0.12
C ILE A 159 -28.68 5.44 0.57
N ASP A 160 -29.85 4.88 0.30
CA ASP A 160 -30.20 3.53 0.66
C ASP A 160 -30.32 2.59 -0.53
N ILE A 161 -30.15 1.30 -0.25
CA ILE A 161 -30.25 0.20 -1.20
C ILE A 161 -31.29 -0.79 -0.72
N ALA A 162 -32.44 -0.83 -1.37
CA ALA A 162 -33.45 -1.85 -1.10
C ALA A 162 -33.00 -3.20 -1.69
N ILE A 163 -32.82 -4.18 -0.82
CA ILE A 163 -32.49 -5.57 -1.20
C ILE A 163 -33.79 -6.37 -1.17
N ILE A 164 -34.37 -6.61 -2.37
CA ILE A 164 -35.59 -7.42 -2.52
C ILE A 164 -35.17 -8.90 -2.66
N ASP A 165 -35.21 -9.64 -1.55
CA ASP A 165 -34.64 -10.99 -1.48
C ASP A 165 -35.28 -11.87 -0.39
N SER A 166 -34.53 -12.79 0.18
CA SER A 166 -34.99 -13.72 1.25
C SER A 166 -35.00 -13.15 2.67
N GLY A 167 -34.66 -11.86 2.82
CA GLY A 167 -34.41 -11.17 4.09
C GLY A 167 -32.95 -11.03 4.44
N ILE A 168 -32.67 -10.37 5.57
CA ILE A 168 -31.32 -10.04 6.02
C ILE A 168 -31.13 -10.50 7.45
N ASP A 169 -29.95 -11.02 7.80
CA ASP A 169 -29.57 -11.22 9.20
C ASP A 169 -29.28 -9.85 9.86
N THR A 170 -30.32 -9.25 10.41
CA THR A 170 -30.25 -7.93 11.05
C THR A 170 -29.39 -7.91 12.33
N ALA A 171 -28.99 -9.09 12.84
CA ALA A 171 -28.10 -9.23 13.98
C ALA A 171 -26.62 -9.43 13.59
N HIS A 172 -26.34 -9.65 12.27
CA HIS A 172 -24.98 -9.87 11.80
C HIS A 172 -24.08 -8.66 12.10
N VAL A 173 -22.85 -8.89 12.59
CA VAL A 173 -21.95 -7.84 13.06
C VAL A 173 -21.66 -6.79 11.98
N ASP A 174 -21.54 -7.19 10.71
CA ASP A 174 -21.28 -6.32 9.56
C ASP A 174 -22.55 -5.73 8.92
N LEU A 175 -23.74 -6.05 9.38
CA LEU A 175 -24.99 -5.56 8.79
C LEU A 175 -25.85 -4.77 9.77
N LYS A 176 -25.82 -5.07 11.06
CA LYS A 176 -26.69 -4.46 12.08
C LYS A 176 -26.65 -2.93 12.14
N ASN A 177 -25.51 -2.32 11.82
CA ASN A 177 -25.32 -0.86 11.81
C ASN A 177 -25.51 -0.26 10.40
N LYS A 178 -25.92 -1.08 9.45
CA LYS A 178 -26.15 -0.71 8.05
C LYS A 178 -27.61 -0.72 7.67
N MET A 179 -28.47 -1.11 8.59
CA MET A 179 -29.91 -1.15 8.34
C MET A 179 -30.46 0.26 8.14
N TRP A 180 -31.20 0.43 7.05
CA TRP A 180 -32.00 1.62 6.80
C TRP A 180 -32.96 1.88 7.97
N ILE A 181 -33.23 3.13 8.26
CA ILE A 181 -34.15 3.55 9.30
C ILE A 181 -35.29 4.34 8.67
N ASN A 182 -36.51 3.80 8.83
CA ASN A 182 -37.71 4.54 8.46
C ASN A 182 -38.01 5.61 9.52
N PHE A 183 -37.58 6.84 9.27
CA PHE A 183 -37.85 7.98 10.16
C PHE A 183 -39.31 8.44 10.09
N GLY A 184 -40.12 7.91 9.19
CA GLY A 184 -41.56 8.11 9.21
C GLY A 184 -42.24 7.52 10.43
N GLU A 185 -41.66 6.47 10.98
CA GLU A 185 -42.10 5.77 12.20
C GLU A 185 -41.49 6.35 13.50
N ASP A 186 -40.59 7.34 13.40
CA ASP A 186 -40.04 8.05 14.58
C ASP A 186 -41.04 9.09 15.12
N VAL A 187 -41.84 8.67 16.07
CA VAL A 187 -42.97 9.46 16.63
C VAL A 187 -42.49 10.65 17.44
N ASN A 188 -41.38 10.51 18.14
CA ASN A 188 -40.87 11.55 19.03
C ASN A 188 -39.94 12.53 18.32
N GLY A 189 -39.45 12.21 17.12
CA GLY A 189 -38.61 13.03 16.27
C GLY A 189 -37.19 13.22 16.81
N ASP A 190 -36.68 12.24 17.57
CA ASP A 190 -35.34 12.32 18.14
C ASP A 190 -34.26 11.64 17.27
N SER A 191 -34.67 11.09 16.13
CA SER A 191 -33.83 10.39 15.15
C SER A 191 -33.21 9.09 15.69
N ALA A 192 -33.81 8.50 16.70
CA ALA A 192 -33.47 7.18 17.23
C ALA A 192 -34.71 6.28 17.24
N ILE A 193 -34.55 4.98 17.14
CA ILE A 193 -35.64 4.02 17.27
C ILE A 193 -35.64 3.51 18.70
N ASP A 194 -36.65 3.89 19.48
CA ASP A 194 -36.80 3.48 20.87
C ASP A 194 -38.16 2.81 21.17
N LEU A 195 -38.43 2.54 22.45
CA LEU A 195 -39.68 1.88 22.85
C LEU A 195 -40.95 2.69 22.60
N TRP A 196 -40.85 4.00 22.39
CA TRP A 196 -42.00 4.86 22.14
C TRP A 196 -42.43 4.79 20.68
N ASP A 197 -41.50 4.46 19.77
CA ASP A 197 -41.74 4.37 18.35
C ASP A 197 -42.40 3.05 18.02
N TRP A 198 -42.08 1.96 18.74
CA TRP A 198 -42.77 0.67 18.65
C TRP A 198 -44.21 0.73 19.19
N ASN A 199 -45.06 1.46 18.50
CA ASN A 199 -46.39 1.81 19.02
C ASN A 199 -47.54 0.99 18.40
N GLY A 200 -47.26 0.19 17.34
CA GLY A 200 -48.25 -0.61 16.60
C GLY A 200 -49.14 0.21 15.69
N ILE A 201 -48.66 1.40 15.26
CA ILE A 201 -49.36 2.30 14.36
C ILE A 201 -48.45 2.52 13.14
N ASP A 202 -49.03 2.63 11.97
CA ASP A 202 -48.39 3.13 10.74
C ASP A 202 -48.42 4.66 10.79
N ASP A 203 -47.34 5.29 11.28
CA ASP A 203 -47.32 6.71 11.62
C ASP A 203 -47.18 7.61 10.38
N GLU A 204 -46.54 7.18 9.34
CA GLU A 204 -46.44 7.91 8.06
C GLU A 204 -47.55 7.53 7.07
N GLY A 205 -48.31 6.46 7.32
CA GLY A 205 -49.46 6.06 6.51
C GLY A 205 -49.09 5.39 5.18
N ASN A 206 -47.95 4.68 5.15
CA ASN A 206 -47.46 3.96 3.97
C ASN A 206 -48.12 2.59 3.79
N GLY A 207 -48.83 2.06 4.81
CA GLY A 207 -49.53 0.78 4.84
C GLY A 207 -48.82 -0.32 5.59
N TRP A 208 -47.63 -0.06 6.22
CA TRP A 208 -46.84 -1.01 7.00
C TRP A 208 -46.57 -0.43 8.39
N VAL A 209 -46.81 -1.20 9.42
CA VAL A 209 -46.79 -0.79 10.82
C VAL A 209 -45.41 -1.02 11.40
N ASP A 210 -44.80 -0.03 12.02
CA ASP A 210 -43.47 -0.08 12.68
C ASP A 210 -42.39 -0.69 11.76
N ASP A 211 -42.32 -0.33 10.50
CA ASP A 211 -41.44 -0.92 9.47
C ASP A 211 -40.03 -0.28 9.45
N PHE A 212 -39.42 -0.15 10.62
CA PHE A 212 -38.17 0.60 10.84
C PHE A 212 -36.99 0.20 9.95
N TRP A 213 -36.87 -1.11 9.58
CA TRP A 213 -35.72 -1.64 8.83
C TRP A 213 -36.12 -2.22 7.48
N GLY A 214 -37.40 -2.14 7.15
CA GLY A 214 -38.03 -2.76 6.01
C GLY A 214 -39.21 -3.66 6.40
N TRP A 215 -39.66 -4.49 5.45
CA TRP A 215 -40.88 -5.31 5.63
C TRP A 215 -40.68 -6.76 5.21
N ASP A 216 -41.38 -7.66 5.96
CA ASP A 216 -41.46 -9.08 5.66
C ASP A 216 -42.79 -9.43 4.99
N PHE A 217 -42.76 -9.74 3.69
CA PHE A 217 -43.93 -10.19 2.93
C PHE A 217 -44.22 -11.67 3.07
N ILE A 218 -43.34 -12.47 3.69
CA ILE A 218 -43.55 -13.89 3.94
C ILE A 218 -44.42 -14.06 5.21
N ASP A 219 -43.99 -13.45 6.30
CA ASP A 219 -44.64 -13.54 7.60
C ASP A 219 -45.63 -12.39 7.85
N GLN A 220 -45.65 -11.37 6.95
CA GLN A 220 -46.51 -10.19 6.99
C GLN A 220 -46.33 -9.37 8.28
N ASP A 221 -45.06 -9.09 8.58
CA ASP A 221 -44.69 -8.31 9.74
C ASP A 221 -43.45 -7.41 9.46
N ASN A 222 -43.03 -6.62 10.44
CA ASN A 222 -41.93 -5.69 10.42
C ASN A 222 -40.57 -6.31 10.80
N THR A 223 -40.42 -7.62 10.67
CA THR A 223 -39.22 -8.35 11.04
C THR A 223 -38.59 -8.99 9.78
N PRO A 224 -37.97 -8.21 8.85
CA PRO A 224 -37.50 -8.71 7.58
C PRO A 224 -36.22 -9.54 7.72
N HIS A 225 -36.12 -10.30 8.78
CA HIS A 225 -34.99 -11.17 9.11
C HIS A 225 -35.02 -12.45 8.26
N ASP A 226 -33.88 -12.82 7.70
CA ASP A 226 -33.76 -14.08 6.98
C ASP A 226 -33.84 -15.28 7.95
N ALA A 227 -34.92 -16.01 7.91
CA ALA A 227 -35.18 -17.17 8.78
C ALA A 227 -35.11 -18.49 8.02
N ASP A 228 -34.55 -18.53 6.82
CA ASP A 228 -34.61 -19.69 5.95
C ASP A 228 -33.74 -20.85 6.44
N LEU A 229 -34.32 -22.07 6.38
CA LEU A 229 -33.64 -23.32 6.72
C LEU A 229 -33.25 -24.14 5.49
N SER A 230 -33.40 -23.59 4.28
CA SER A 230 -33.05 -24.25 3.01
C SER A 230 -31.53 -24.30 2.75
N ALA A 231 -31.12 -24.95 1.66
CA ALA A 231 -29.71 -25.02 1.25
C ALA A 231 -29.16 -23.68 0.74
N GLU A 232 -30.03 -22.76 0.31
CA GLU A 232 -29.69 -21.41 -0.17
C GLU A 232 -30.00 -20.33 0.87
N ARG A 233 -30.09 -20.73 2.14
CA ARG A 233 -30.37 -19.82 3.25
C ARG A 233 -29.34 -18.73 3.36
N GLY A 234 -29.81 -17.53 3.64
CA GLY A 234 -28.96 -16.35 3.78
C GLY A 234 -28.62 -15.70 2.46
N HIS A 235 -29.38 -15.96 1.36
CA HIS A 235 -29.10 -15.34 0.07
C HIS A 235 -29.21 -13.82 0.14
N GLY A 236 -30.30 -13.29 0.71
CA GLY A 236 -30.44 -11.84 0.92
C GLY A 236 -29.40 -11.26 1.90
N THR A 237 -29.02 -12.05 2.94
CA THR A 237 -27.92 -11.67 3.83
C THR A 237 -26.60 -11.51 3.08
N HIS A 238 -26.26 -12.46 2.17
CA HIS A 238 -25.07 -12.40 1.36
C HIS A 238 -25.09 -11.20 0.40
N CYS A 239 -26.19 -11.02 -0.34
CA CYS A 239 -26.38 -9.87 -1.25
C CYS A 239 -26.28 -8.52 -0.52
N SER A 240 -26.73 -8.45 0.73
CA SER A 240 -26.62 -7.24 1.54
C SER A 240 -25.17 -6.90 1.90
N GLY A 241 -24.39 -7.92 2.26
CA GLY A 241 -22.96 -7.77 2.50
C GLY A 241 -22.19 -7.35 1.26
N ASP A 242 -22.55 -7.91 0.08
CA ASP A 242 -21.95 -7.53 -1.20
C ASP A 242 -22.22 -6.06 -1.56
N ALA A 243 -23.42 -5.56 -1.25
CA ALA A 243 -23.82 -4.19 -1.54
C ALA A 243 -23.14 -3.17 -0.59
N SER A 244 -23.26 -3.41 0.73
CA SER A 244 -22.90 -2.41 1.74
C SER A 244 -22.64 -3.02 3.13
N ALA A 245 -21.77 -4.03 3.25
CA ALA A 245 -21.25 -4.43 4.55
C ALA A 245 -20.62 -3.23 5.27
N HIS A 246 -20.62 -3.24 6.60
CA HIS A 246 -20.07 -2.16 7.42
C HIS A 246 -18.55 -2.12 7.27
N THR A 247 -18.09 -1.34 6.33
CA THR A 247 -16.70 -1.18 5.95
C THR A 247 -15.96 -0.29 6.95
N ASP A 248 -14.69 -0.61 7.23
CA ASP A 248 -13.79 0.12 8.14
C ASP A 248 -14.24 0.05 9.60
N ASN A 249 -14.72 -1.13 10.02
CA ASN A 249 -15.21 -1.35 11.38
C ASN A 249 -14.34 -2.31 12.21
N ALA A 250 -13.18 -2.74 11.68
CA ALA A 250 -12.28 -3.75 12.23
C ALA A 250 -12.90 -5.14 12.40
N GLU A 251 -13.98 -5.45 11.66
CA GLU A 251 -14.69 -6.72 11.65
C GLU A 251 -14.87 -7.20 10.21
N GLY A 252 -14.88 -8.47 9.94
CA GLY A 252 -15.34 -9.17 8.73
C GLY A 252 -14.86 -8.63 7.38
N VAL A 253 -15.83 -8.28 6.52
CA VAL A 253 -15.65 -7.93 5.11
C VAL A 253 -15.96 -6.47 4.83
N ALA A 254 -15.39 -5.94 3.74
CA ALA A 254 -15.73 -4.61 3.21
C ALA A 254 -16.66 -4.70 2.01
N ALA A 255 -17.40 -3.62 1.69
CA ALA A 255 -18.24 -3.50 0.51
C ALA A 255 -18.15 -2.11 -0.12
N ILE A 256 -18.34 -2.04 -1.47
CA ILE A 256 -18.18 -0.80 -2.23
C ILE A 256 -19.15 0.30 -1.77
N GLY A 257 -20.37 -0.05 -1.32
CA GLY A 257 -21.37 0.91 -0.84
C GLY A 257 -20.97 1.65 0.43
N PHE A 258 -19.88 1.24 1.07
CA PHE A 258 -19.21 1.81 2.25
C PHE A 258 -20.17 2.37 3.31
N ASN A 259 -20.68 3.61 3.15
CA ASN A 259 -21.57 4.29 4.10
C ASN A 259 -23.05 4.12 3.80
N SER A 260 -23.46 3.60 2.63
CA SER A 260 -24.88 3.47 2.26
C SER A 260 -25.63 2.52 3.17
N TRP A 261 -26.89 2.80 3.44
CA TRP A 261 -27.77 1.94 4.23
C TRP A 261 -28.47 0.89 3.38
N ILE A 262 -28.97 -0.15 4.03
CA ILE A 262 -29.66 -1.29 3.44
C ILE A 262 -31.10 -1.37 3.95
N MET A 263 -32.07 -1.27 3.03
CA MET A 263 -33.47 -1.50 3.31
C MET A 263 -33.77 -3.00 3.06
N SER A 264 -34.16 -3.72 4.09
CA SER A 264 -34.47 -5.16 3.98
C SER A 264 -35.88 -5.38 3.49
N VAL A 265 -36.03 -6.01 2.33
CA VAL A 265 -37.38 -6.33 1.78
C VAL A 265 -37.49 -7.85 1.57
N ARG A 266 -38.00 -8.55 2.59
CA ARG A 266 -38.12 -9.99 2.55
C ARG A 266 -39.33 -10.41 1.71
N CYS A 267 -39.04 -10.92 0.53
CA CYS A 267 -40.04 -11.32 -0.48
C CYS A 267 -39.99 -12.80 -0.81
N GLY A 268 -39.11 -13.57 -0.18
CA GLY A 268 -38.86 -14.95 -0.54
C GLY A 268 -38.32 -15.82 0.56
N ILE A 269 -38.15 -17.08 0.24
CA ILE A 269 -37.53 -18.10 1.08
C ILE A 269 -36.46 -18.78 0.22
N GLY A 270 -35.21 -18.73 0.64
CA GLY A 270 -34.07 -19.21 -0.15
C GLY A 270 -34.02 -18.54 -1.54
N GLY A 271 -33.71 -19.31 -2.56
CA GLY A 271 -33.66 -18.79 -3.95
C GLY A 271 -35.04 -18.54 -4.60
N SER A 272 -36.14 -18.60 -3.84
CA SER A 272 -37.50 -18.45 -4.39
C SER A 272 -38.17 -17.18 -3.93
N ILE A 273 -38.25 -16.16 -4.80
CA ILE A 273 -38.87 -14.86 -4.51
C ILE A 273 -40.33 -14.88 -4.97
N GLN A 274 -41.26 -14.87 -3.99
CA GLN A 274 -42.69 -15.08 -4.22
C GLN A 274 -43.45 -13.75 -4.28
N TYR A 275 -42.98 -12.72 -3.60
CA TYR A 275 -43.63 -11.43 -3.42
C TYR A 275 -42.90 -10.26 -4.08
N ALA A 276 -42.17 -10.52 -5.18
CA ALA A 276 -41.36 -9.52 -5.89
C ALA A 276 -42.12 -8.22 -6.19
N LEU A 277 -43.39 -8.35 -6.66
CA LEU A 277 -44.23 -7.19 -6.98
C LEU A 277 -44.56 -6.34 -5.73
N SER A 278 -44.82 -7.03 -4.60
CA SER A 278 -45.07 -6.32 -3.34
C SER A 278 -43.82 -5.63 -2.83
N GLY A 279 -42.65 -6.26 -2.96
CA GLY A 279 -41.40 -5.69 -2.58
C GLY A 279 -41.05 -4.46 -3.42
N LEU A 280 -41.27 -4.51 -4.74
CA LEU A 280 -41.10 -3.34 -5.63
C LEU A 280 -42.01 -2.18 -5.24
N ASN A 281 -43.27 -2.49 -4.88
CA ASN A 281 -44.20 -1.46 -4.42
C ASN A 281 -43.79 -0.86 -3.06
N TYR A 282 -43.32 -1.70 -2.15
CA TYR A 282 -42.75 -1.24 -0.85
C TYR A 282 -41.61 -0.30 -1.05
N ALA A 283 -40.56 -0.74 -1.73
CA ALA A 283 -39.36 0.06 -1.99
C ALA A 283 -39.67 1.39 -2.70
N LEU A 284 -40.68 1.39 -3.62
CA LEU A 284 -41.16 2.61 -4.27
C LEU A 284 -41.85 3.57 -3.29
N LEU A 285 -42.66 3.09 -2.37
CA LEU A 285 -43.41 3.93 -1.43
C LEU A 285 -42.58 4.36 -0.23
N SER A 286 -41.50 3.64 0.06
CA SER A 286 -40.51 4.00 1.08
C SER A 286 -39.36 4.84 0.52
N ASP A 287 -39.53 5.40 -0.68
CA ASP A 287 -38.59 6.29 -1.37
C ASP A 287 -37.17 5.75 -1.50
N ALA A 288 -37.01 4.43 -1.74
CA ALA A 288 -35.69 3.83 -1.94
C ALA A 288 -34.91 4.52 -3.05
N ASP A 289 -33.62 4.74 -2.85
CA ASP A 289 -32.74 5.34 -3.86
C ASP A 289 -32.35 4.34 -4.96
N ILE A 290 -32.06 3.09 -4.55
CA ILE A 290 -31.61 2.01 -5.41
C ILE A 290 -32.34 0.73 -5.04
N ILE A 291 -32.70 -0.06 -6.04
CA ILE A 291 -33.29 -1.39 -5.84
C ILE A 291 -32.38 -2.46 -6.47
N SER A 292 -31.94 -3.41 -5.67
CA SER A 292 -31.17 -4.59 -6.08
C SER A 292 -32.06 -5.84 -6.11
N MET A 293 -32.10 -6.49 -7.28
CA MET A 293 -32.97 -7.64 -7.58
C MET A 293 -32.12 -8.84 -8.02
N SER A 294 -31.68 -9.65 -7.06
CA SER A 294 -30.84 -10.83 -7.31
C SER A 294 -31.62 -12.08 -7.63
N TYR A 295 -32.74 -11.94 -8.34
CA TYR A 295 -33.66 -13.01 -8.73
C TYR A 295 -34.15 -12.86 -10.18
N GLY A 296 -34.81 -13.86 -10.69
CA GLY A 296 -35.53 -13.71 -11.98
C GLY A 296 -35.94 -15.02 -12.65
N ASN A 297 -36.54 -14.85 -13.80
CA ASN A 297 -36.96 -15.96 -14.67
C ASN A 297 -37.06 -15.51 -16.15
N THR A 298 -37.41 -16.42 -17.07
CA THR A 298 -37.47 -16.16 -18.51
C THR A 298 -38.84 -15.66 -18.99
N GLN A 299 -39.78 -15.35 -18.09
CA GLN A 299 -41.13 -14.97 -18.48
C GLN A 299 -41.36 -13.47 -18.28
N PHE A 300 -41.69 -12.76 -19.37
CA PHE A 300 -42.12 -11.37 -19.27
C PHE A 300 -43.48 -11.29 -18.51
N TRP A 301 -43.50 -10.44 -17.48
CA TRP A 301 -44.71 -10.23 -16.70
C TRP A 301 -45.09 -8.75 -16.63
N THR A 302 -46.28 -8.42 -17.24
CA THR A 302 -46.73 -7.01 -17.36
C THR A 302 -46.87 -6.26 -16.03
N PRO A 303 -47.42 -6.84 -14.94
CA PRO A 303 -47.48 -6.14 -13.67
C PRO A 303 -46.13 -5.76 -13.11
N GLU A 304 -45.11 -6.63 -13.20
CA GLU A 304 -43.75 -6.36 -12.76
C GLU A 304 -43.08 -5.27 -13.63
N ASN A 305 -43.24 -5.36 -14.96
CA ASN A 305 -42.75 -4.31 -15.83
C ASN A 305 -43.35 -2.93 -15.51
N ASN A 306 -44.66 -2.88 -15.19
CA ASN A 306 -45.32 -1.64 -14.80
C ASN A 306 -44.77 -1.07 -13.48
N ALA A 307 -44.54 -1.93 -12.47
CA ALA A 307 -43.89 -1.52 -11.20
C ALA A 307 -42.47 -1.00 -11.43
N ILE A 308 -41.67 -1.66 -12.26
CA ILE A 308 -40.35 -1.24 -12.69
C ILE A 308 -40.41 0.16 -13.35
N GLN A 309 -41.35 0.39 -14.28
CA GLN A 309 -41.48 1.70 -14.91
C GLN A 309 -41.91 2.79 -13.92
N ALA A 310 -42.77 2.48 -12.95
CA ALA A 310 -43.18 3.41 -11.90
C ALA A 310 -41.99 3.79 -10.99
N ALA A 311 -41.21 2.80 -10.55
CA ALA A 311 -40.02 3.04 -9.74
C ALA A 311 -38.96 3.88 -10.51
N TRP A 312 -38.73 3.59 -11.80
CA TRP A 312 -37.86 4.41 -12.65
C TRP A 312 -38.36 5.87 -12.79
N GLN A 313 -39.66 6.06 -12.95
CA GLN A 313 -40.27 7.40 -13.06
C GLN A 313 -40.19 8.19 -11.74
N ALA A 314 -40.14 7.49 -10.61
CA ALA A 314 -39.88 8.07 -9.29
C ALA A 314 -38.41 8.46 -9.07
N GLY A 315 -37.49 8.09 -9.96
CA GLY A 315 -36.08 8.42 -9.86
C GLY A 315 -35.20 7.32 -9.25
N ILE A 316 -35.74 6.15 -9.01
CA ILE A 316 -35.03 5.01 -8.42
C ILE A 316 -34.12 4.35 -9.46
N VAL A 317 -32.89 3.97 -9.07
CA VAL A 317 -31.99 3.15 -9.86
C VAL A 317 -32.34 1.67 -9.66
N LEU A 318 -32.50 0.94 -10.75
CA LEU A 318 -32.96 -0.45 -10.74
C LEU A 318 -31.89 -1.38 -11.33
N LEU A 319 -31.45 -2.37 -10.55
CA LEU A 319 -30.46 -3.38 -11.01
C LEU A 319 -31.07 -4.77 -10.88
N GLY A 320 -30.78 -5.62 -11.89
CA GLY A 320 -31.29 -6.98 -11.96
C GLY A 320 -30.21 -7.97 -12.39
N SER A 321 -30.17 -9.14 -11.73
CA SER A 321 -29.22 -10.20 -12.10
C SER A 321 -29.54 -10.79 -13.47
N ALA A 322 -28.53 -10.91 -14.34
CA ALA A 322 -28.70 -11.39 -15.71
C ALA A 322 -29.09 -12.87 -15.82
N GLY A 323 -28.91 -13.64 -14.74
CA GLY A 323 -29.20 -15.07 -14.64
C GLY A 323 -27.98 -15.96 -14.89
N ASN A 324 -28.08 -17.21 -14.43
CA ASN A 324 -26.98 -18.16 -14.30
C ASN A 324 -27.10 -19.38 -15.22
N SER A 325 -27.63 -19.20 -16.45
CA SER A 325 -27.86 -20.30 -17.39
C SER A 325 -26.85 -20.37 -18.53
N GLY A 326 -25.86 -19.45 -18.59
CA GLY A 326 -24.90 -19.38 -19.67
C GLY A 326 -25.57 -19.17 -21.05
N SER A 327 -26.65 -18.40 -21.13
CA SER A 327 -27.48 -18.28 -22.31
C SER A 327 -27.83 -16.83 -22.62
N SER A 328 -28.29 -16.62 -23.89
CA SER A 328 -28.75 -15.32 -24.34
C SER A 328 -30.27 -15.18 -24.34
N VAL A 329 -30.98 -16.03 -23.60
CA VAL A 329 -32.43 -15.93 -23.40
C VAL A 329 -32.74 -14.79 -22.45
N SER A 330 -33.73 -13.96 -22.77
CA SER A 330 -34.18 -12.87 -21.90
C SER A 330 -34.47 -13.37 -20.48
N HIS A 331 -33.89 -12.70 -19.50
CA HIS A 331 -34.10 -12.97 -18.08
C HIS A 331 -34.67 -11.72 -17.40
N TYR A 332 -35.80 -11.85 -16.77
CA TYR A 332 -36.50 -10.74 -16.11
C TYR A 332 -36.35 -10.86 -14.60
N PRO A 333 -36.05 -9.73 -13.90
CA PRO A 333 -36.27 -8.33 -14.31
C PRO A 333 -35.13 -7.68 -15.12
N SER A 334 -33.92 -8.27 -15.24
CA SER A 334 -32.79 -7.63 -15.93
C SER A 334 -33.10 -7.21 -17.37
N ALA A 335 -33.96 -7.96 -18.08
CA ALA A 335 -34.32 -7.65 -19.46
C ALA A 335 -35.46 -6.63 -19.61
N TYR A 336 -36.02 -6.06 -18.54
CA TYR A 336 -36.96 -4.95 -18.66
C TYR A 336 -36.23 -3.66 -19.01
N GLN A 337 -36.90 -2.80 -19.80
CA GLN A 337 -36.41 -1.45 -20.03
C GLN A 337 -36.26 -0.71 -18.68
N ASN A 338 -35.18 0.06 -18.53
CA ASN A 338 -34.84 0.84 -17.32
C ASN A 338 -34.32 0.01 -16.12
N VAL A 339 -34.00 -1.25 -16.32
CA VAL A 339 -33.26 -2.06 -15.36
C VAL A 339 -31.84 -2.25 -15.87
N VAL A 340 -30.85 -2.01 -15.06
CA VAL A 340 -29.46 -2.34 -15.37
C VAL A 340 -29.25 -3.83 -15.17
N GLY A 341 -29.07 -4.54 -16.26
CA GLY A 341 -28.77 -5.98 -16.24
C GLY A 341 -27.29 -6.21 -15.87
N VAL A 342 -27.05 -7.01 -14.83
CA VAL A 342 -25.69 -7.24 -14.31
C VAL A 342 -25.26 -8.69 -14.55
N GLY A 343 -24.22 -8.87 -15.38
CA GLY A 343 -23.55 -10.15 -15.61
C GLY A 343 -22.39 -10.38 -14.63
N ALA A 344 -21.92 -11.65 -14.53
CA ALA A 344 -20.88 -12.06 -13.60
C ALA A 344 -19.51 -12.23 -14.27
N SER A 345 -18.46 -11.62 -13.74
CA SER A 345 -17.06 -11.83 -14.12
C SER A 345 -16.27 -12.52 -13.01
N ASN A 346 -15.11 -13.09 -13.36
CA ASN A 346 -14.15 -13.66 -12.43
C ASN A 346 -12.95 -12.69 -12.22
N GLN A 347 -12.04 -13.06 -11.32
CA GLN A 347 -10.86 -12.26 -10.93
C GLN A 347 -9.87 -11.91 -12.07
N ASN A 348 -10.01 -12.51 -13.25
CA ASN A 348 -9.19 -12.24 -14.44
C ASN A 348 -10.01 -11.57 -15.54
N ASP A 349 -11.12 -10.93 -15.22
CA ASP A 349 -12.07 -10.32 -16.13
C ASP A 349 -12.69 -11.29 -17.15
N GLY A 350 -12.56 -12.58 -16.92
CA GLY A 350 -13.27 -13.60 -17.71
C GLY A 350 -14.75 -13.62 -17.36
N ALA A 351 -15.65 -13.67 -18.35
CA ALA A 351 -17.06 -13.91 -18.14
C ALA A 351 -17.27 -15.26 -17.44
N ALA A 352 -18.04 -15.29 -16.35
CA ALA A 352 -18.33 -16.54 -15.66
C ALA A 352 -19.06 -17.50 -16.58
N SER A 353 -18.73 -18.79 -16.56
CA SER A 353 -19.29 -19.78 -17.48
C SER A 353 -20.80 -19.94 -17.37
N PHE A 354 -21.37 -19.57 -16.23
CA PHE A 354 -22.79 -19.59 -15.97
C PHE A 354 -23.51 -18.28 -16.33
N THR A 355 -22.77 -17.13 -16.46
CA THR A 355 -23.44 -15.85 -16.69
C THR A 355 -24.24 -15.82 -17.97
N ASN A 356 -25.48 -15.29 -17.94
CA ASN A 356 -26.19 -14.95 -19.13
C ASN A 356 -25.54 -13.75 -19.84
N PHE A 357 -25.82 -13.59 -21.13
CA PHE A 357 -25.21 -12.58 -21.99
C PHE A 357 -26.23 -12.10 -23.05
N ASN A 358 -25.94 -11.02 -23.75
CA ASN A 358 -26.78 -10.53 -24.85
C ASN A 358 -26.59 -11.36 -26.12
N GLY A 359 -27.66 -11.56 -26.89
CA GLY A 359 -27.58 -12.26 -28.16
C GLY A 359 -26.79 -11.46 -29.19
N ALA A 360 -25.98 -12.15 -30.00
CA ALA A 360 -25.20 -11.50 -31.05
C ALA A 360 -26.08 -10.73 -32.02
N GLY A 361 -25.83 -9.42 -32.19
CA GLY A 361 -26.59 -8.54 -33.10
C GLY A 361 -27.97 -8.11 -32.60
N GLN A 362 -28.29 -8.36 -31.31
CA GLN A 362 -29.61 -8.02 -30.73
C GLN A 362 -29.59 -6.76 -29.84
N GLY A 363 -28.41 -6.17 -29.59
CA GLY A 363 -28.28 -5.04 -28.70
C GLY A 363 -28.17 -5.47 -27.20
N MET A 364 -28.19 -4.52 -26.28
CA MET A 364 -28.20 -4.77 -24.84
C MET A 364 -29.63 -4.97 -24.36
N TYR A 365 -29.90 -6.06 -23.67
CA TYR A 365 -31.24 -6.37 -23.12
C TYR A 365 -31.22 -7.30 -21.91
N ASN A 366 -30.17 -8.07 -21.65
CA ASN A 366 -29.97 -8.89 -20.45
C ASN A 366 -28.81 -8.38 -19.59
N VAL A 367 -27.78 -7.85 -20.24
CA VAL A 367 -26.55 -7.41 -19.63
C VAL A 367 -26.22 -6.02 -20.16
N ASP A 368 -26.23 -5.06 -19.26
CA ASP A 368 -25.70 -3.72 -19.50
C ASP A 368 -24.26 -3.59 -19.01
N VAL A 369 -23.95 -4.18 -17.85
CA VAL A 369 -22.60 -4.19 -17.26
C VAL A 369 -22.25 -5.56 -16.69
N MET A 370 -20.97 -5.81 -16.55
CA MET A 370 -20.43 -6.95 -15.81
C MET A 370 -19.93 -6.48 -14.44
N ALA A 371 -20.05 -7.34 -13.43
CA ALA A 371 -19.44 -7.13 -12.14
C ALA A 371 -18.84 -8.45 -11.61
N PRO A 372 -17.90 -8.41 -10.65
CA PRO A 372 -17.38 -9.61 -10.02
C PRO A 372 -18.51 -10.48 -9.45
N GLY A 373 -18.51 -11.79 -9.79
CA GLY A 373 -19.58 -12.69 -9.38
C GLY A 373 -19.12 -14.15 -9.20
N VAL A 374 -17.81 -14.39 -9.06
CA VAL A 374 -17.24 -15.73 -8.83
C VAL A 374 -16.42 -15.72 -7.56
N SER A 375 -16.73 -16.63 -6.62
CA SER A 375 -16.07 -16.73 -5.32
C SER A 375 -16.09 -15.41 -4.54
N ILE A 376 -17.23 -14.77 -4.48
CA ILE A 376 -17.45 -13.52 -3.77
C ILE A 376 -17.65 -13.82 -2.28
N LEU A 377 -16.76 -13.33 -1.46
CA LEU A 377 -16.81 -13.45 -0.01
C LEU A 377 -17.71 -12.37 0.58
N SER A 378 -18.73 -12.78 1.35
CA SER A 378 -19.67 -11.87 1.96
C SER A 378 -20.27 -12.45 3.25
N THR A 379 -21.20 -11.72 3.88
CA THR A 379 -21.87 -12.06 5.12
C THR A 379 -22.74 -13.31 4.96
N GLN A 380 -22.84 -14.12 6.04
CA GLN A 380 -23.61 -15.37 6.08
C GLN A 380 -24.65 -15.33 7.19
N LEU A 381 -25.83 -15.83 6.92
CA LEU A 381 -26.89 -15.99 7.91
C LEU A 381 -26.42 -16.79 9.15
N GLY A 382 -26.67 -16.23 10.32
CA GLY A 382 -26.25 -16.80 11.60
C GLY A 382 -24.86 -16.39 12.05
N GLY A 383 -24.32 -15.36 11.43
CA GLY A 383 -22.97 -14.82 11.70
C GLY A 383 -21.87 -15.58 10.94
N GLY A 384 -20.84 -14.90 10.57
CA GLY A 384 -19.72 -15.43 9.76
C GLY A 384 -19.82 -15.06 8.28
N TYR A 385 -18.98 -15.68 7.44
CA TYR A 385 -18.73 -15.27 6.07
C TYR A 385 -18.60 -16.50 5.16
N VAL A 386 -19.03 -16.35 3.91
CA VAL A 386 -18.98 -17.43 2.93
C VAL A 386 -18.77 -16.88 1.52
N SER A 387 -18.10 -17.64 0.66
CA SER A 387 -17.94 -17.28 -0.75
C SER A 387 -18.94 -17.99 -1.63
N TRP A 388 -19.64 -17.22 -2.49
CA TRP A 388 -20.62 -17.73 -3.45
C TRP A 388 -20.35 -17.27 -4.88
N ASP A 389 -20.94 -17.99 -5.83
CA ASP A 389 -20.87 -17.72 -7.27
C ASP A 389 -22.28 -17.34 -7.78
N GLY A 390 -22.41 -16.28 -8.56
CA GLY A 390 -23.67 -15.92 -9.21
C GLY A 390 -23.72 -14.50 -9.73
N THR A 391 -24.60 -14.28 -10.70
CA THR A 391 -25.03 -12.92 -11.07
C THR A 391 -25.76 -12.24 -9.92
N SER A 392 -26.25 -13.03 -8.96
CA SER A 392 -26.84 -12.56 -7.70
C SER A 392 -25.84 -11.83 -6.79
N MET A 393 -24.52 -12.17 -6.83
CA MET A 393 -23.45 -11.48 -6.09
C MET A 393 -22.95 -10.27 -6.85
N ALA A 394 -22.91 -10.36 -8.18
CA ALA A 394 -22.51 -9.27 -9.05
C ALA A 394 -23.47 -8.06 -8.99
N THR A 395 -24.77 -8.31 -8.88
CA THR A 395 -25.81 -7.27 -8.87
C THR A 395 -25.71 -6.32 -7.67
N PRO A 396 -25.62 -6.80 -6.42
CA PRO A 396 -25.49 -5.92 -5.26
C PRO A 396 -24.16 -5.16 -5.23
N ILE A 397 -23.05 -5.71 -5.75
CA ILE A 397 -21.79 -4.96 -5.91
C ILE A 397 -22.01 -3.75 -6.83
N ALA A 398 -22.68 -3.94 -7.96
CA ALA A 398 -23.02 -2.83 -8.85
C ALA A 398 -24.02 -1.85 -8.20
N ALA A 399 -24.94 -2.32 -7.36
CA ALA A 399 -25.86 -1.47 -6.62
C ALA A 399 -25.13 -0.60 -5.58
N GLY A 400 -24.18 -1.17 -4.84
CA GLY A 400 -23.32 -0.43 -3.93
C GLY A 400 -22.53 0.68 -4.63
N LEU A 401 -21.99 0.39 -5.81
CA LEU A 401 -21.31 1.42 -6.62
C LEU A 401 -22.30 2.52 -7.08
N CYS A 402 -23.51 2.17 -7.50
CA CYS A 402 -24.54 3.14 -7.86
C CYS A 402 -24.88 4.08 -6.68
N ALA A 403 -24.85 3.58 -5.44
CA ALA A 403 -25.09 4.41 -4.26
C ALA A 403 -23.96 5.46 -4.06
N VAL A 404 -22.71 5.07 -4.24
CA VAL A 404 -21.57 6.00 -4.19
C VAL A 404 -21.64 7.02 -5.33
N ILE A 405 -21.90 6.59 -6.57
CA ILE A 405 -22.08 7.48 -7.73
C ILE A 405 -23.23 8.48 -7.48
N LYS A 406 -24.36 8.04 -6.93
CA LYS A 406 -25.51 8.92 -6.65
C LYS A 406 -25.14 9.99 -5.63
N HIS A 407 -24.42 9.62 -4.57
CA HIS A 407 -23.90 10.59 -3.60
C HIS A 407 -22.97 11.59 -4.25
N ALA A 408 -21.98 11.12 -5.01
CA ALA A 408 -20.99 11.96 -5.70
C ALA A 408 -21.61 12.96 -6.68
N LEU A 409 -22.67 12.58 -7.39
CA LEU A 409 -23.45 13.47 -8.26
C LEU A 409 -24.28 14.51 -7.49
N GLY A 410 -24.49 14.28 -6.18
CA GLY A 410 -25.24 15.18 -5.30
C GLY A 410 -26.75 14.96 -5.27
N PRO A 411 -27.48 15.68 -4.40
CA PRO A 411 -28.89 15.42 -4.09
C PRO A 411 -29.87 15.63 -5.25
N SER A 412 -29.44 16.24 -6.34
CA SER A 412 -30.25 16.42 -7.56
C SER A 412 -29.97 15.35 -8.63
N ALA A 413 -29.17 14.36 -8.32
CA ALA A 413 -28.79 13.28 -9.24
C ALA A 413 -30.02 12.50 -9.71
N THR A 414 -30.17 12.36 -11.01
CA THR A 414 -31.21 11.51 -11.59
C THR A 414 -30.68 10.08 -11.76
N ASN A 415 -31.58 9.10 -11.70
CA ASN A 415 -31.25 7.70 -11.97
C ASN A 415 -30.56 7.52 -13.36
N GLN A 416 -30.98 8.27 -14.37
CA GLN A 416 -30.36 8.23 -15.69
C GLN A 416 -28.89 8.69 -15.63
N GLN A 417 -28.56 9.72 -14.84
CA GLN A 417 -27.17 10.17 -14.67
C GLN A 417 -26.33 9.07 -14.01
N VAL A 418 -26.83 8.48 -12.92
CA VAL A 418 -26.13 7.37 -12.21
C VAL A 418 -25.83 6.21 -13.16
N VAL A 419 -26.85 5.74 -13.92
CA VAL A 419 -26.67 4.64 -14.87
C VAL A 419 -25.72 5.02 -16.01
N THR A 420 -25.73 6.28 -16.45
CA THR A 420 -24.83 6.76 -17.51
C THR A 420 -23.37 6.75 -17.04
N VAL A 421 -23.09 7.24 -15.82
CA VAL A 421 -21.75 7.20 -15.24
C VAL A 421 -21.28 5.75 -15.07
N LEU A 422 -22.10 4.89 -14.46
CA LEU A 422 -21.80 3.47 -14.29
C LEU A 422 -21.41 2.79 -15.63
N ALA A 423 -22.17 3.05 -16.68
CA ALA A 423 -21.94 2.45 -17.99
C ALA A 423 -20.67 2.97 -18.69
N ASN A 424 -20.40 4.28 -18.60
CA ASN A 424 -19.27 4.91 -19.27
C ASN A 424 -17.92 4.61 -18.59
N SER A 425 -17.93 4.31 -17.30
CA SER A 425 -16.74 4.01 -16.52
C SER A 425 -16.32 2.54 -16.53
N CYS A 426 -17.02 1.68 -17.28
CA CYS A 426 -16.70 0.26 -17.33
C CYS A 426 -15.38 0.00 -18.08
N ASP A 427 -14.58 -0.90 -17.53
CA ASP A 427 -13.40 -1.44 -18.19
C ASP A 427 -13.77 -2.36 -19.36
N ASP A 428 -13.06 -2.23 -20.48
CA ASP A 428 -13.22 -3.13 -21.63
C ASP A 428 -12.63 -4.52 -21.35
N ILE A 429 -13.51 -5.49 -21.13
CA ILE A 429 -13.11 -6.89 -20.86
C ILE A 429 -13.21 -7.81 -22.08
N TYR A 430 -13.54 -7.29 -23.27
CA TYR A 430 -13.64 -8.12 -24.49
C TYR A 430 -12.31 -8.76 -24.91
N PRO A 431 -11.13 -8.12 -24.73
CA PRO A 431 -9.84 -8.77 -24.99
C PRO A 431 -9.62 -10.06 -24.17
N GLN A 432 -10.12 -10.12 -22.94
CA GLN A 432 -10.06 -11.30 -22.07
C GLN A 432 -11.12 -12.35 -22.43
N ASN A 433 -12.11 -11.98 -23.24
CA ASN A 433 -13.26 -12.79 -23.62
C ASN A 433 -13.41 -12.93 -25.14
N PRO A 434 -12.44 -13.52 -25.85
CA PRO A 434 -12.43 -13.56 -27.32
C PRO A 434 -13.58 -14.38 -27.94
N GLY A 435 -14.35 -15.08 -27.11
CA GLY A 435 -15.57 -15.80 -27.54
C GLY A 435 -16.80 -14.90 -27.63
N TYR A 436 -16.73 -13.67 -27.16
CA TYR A 436 -17.83 -12.71 -27.15
C TYR A 436 -17.50 -11.50 -28.03
N VAL A 437 -18.54 -10.87 -28.57
CA VAL A 437 -18.44 -9.63 -29.35
C VAL A 437 -19.37 -8.58 -28.75
N TYR A 438 -18.96 -7.31 -28.82
CA TYR A 438 -19.78 -6.20 -28.30
C TYR A 438 -21.16 -6.19 -28.97
N PRO A 439 -22.28 -6.03 -28.25
CA PRO A 439 -22.41 -5.77 -26.80
C PRO A 439 -22.80 -7.00 -25.97
N GLN A 440 -22.31 -8.20 -26.26
CA GLN A 440 -22.74 -9.43 -25.57
C GLN A 440 -22.48 -9.42 -24.06
N LEU A 441 -21.43 -8.71 -23.59
CA LEU A 441 -21.09 -8.51 -22.19
C LEU A 441 -21.36 -7.07 -21.72
N GLY A 442 -22.30 -6.38 -22.37
CA GLY A 442 -22.64 -4.99 -22.06
C GLY A 442 -21.48 -4.03 -22.33
N TYR A 443 -21.36 -2.99 -21.51
CA TYR A 443 -20.27 -2.01 -21.58
C TYR A 443 -18.91 -2.54 -21.10
N GLY A 444 -18.91 -3.62 -20.34
CA GLY A 444 -17.72 -4.20 -19.72
C GLY A 444 -17.88 -4.34 -18.20
N ARG A 445 -16.76 -4.47 -17.47
CA ARG A 445 -16.76 -4.61 -16.02
C ARG A 445 -16.78 -3.23 -15.36
N ILE A 446 -17.65 -3.05 -14.36
CA ILE A 446 -17.72 -1.81 -13.56
C ILE A 446 -16.37 -1.45 -12.94
N ASN A 447 -16.04 -0.15 -12.92
CA ASN A 447 -14.85 0.40 -12.29
C ASN A 447 -15.25 1.58 -11.41
N ALA A 448 -15.03 1.45 -10.10
CA ALA A 448 -15.46 2.45 -9.13
C ALA A 448 -14.62 3.73 -9.19
N PHE A 449 -13.32 3.61 -9.41
CA PHE A 449 -12.41 4.75 -9.47
C PHE A 449 -12.70 5.61 -10.72
N GLU A 450 -12.77 4.99 -11.89
CA GLU A 450 -13.11 5.69 -13.14
C GLU A 450 -14.49 6.37 -13.06
N ALA A 451 -15.48 5.72 -12.38
CA ALA A 451 -16.80 6.31 -12.19
C ALA A 451 -16.76 7.62 -11.40
N LEU A 452 -15.91 7.71 -10.38
CA LEU A 452 -15.79 8.90 -9.55
C LEU A 452 -14.93 9.98 -10.19
N LEU A 453 -13.88 9.63 -10.92
CA LEU A 453 -13.07 10.58 -11.69
C LEU A 453 -13.90 11.32 -12.74
N ASP A 454 -14.88 10.65 -13.37
CA ASP A 454 -15.78 11.27 -14.35
C ASP A 454 -16.63 12.42 -13.78
N ILE A 455 -16.82 12.48 -12.45
CA ILE A 455 -17.76 13.39 -11.80
C ILE A 455 -17.17 14.27 -10.71
N LEU A 456 -16.05 13.91 -10.11
CA LEU A 456 -15.43 14.65 -9.01
C LEU A 456 -13.97 14.99 -9.30
N PRO A 457 -13.43 16.06 -8.71
CA PRO A 457 -11.99 16.28 -8.69
C PRO A 457 -11.33 15.27 -7.74
N TYR A 458 -10.13 14.82 -8.12
CA TYR A 458 -9.26 14.00 -7.28
C TYR A 458 -7.97 14.76 -6.98
N LEU A 459 -7.91 15.37 -5.79
CA LEU A 459 -6.81 16.24 -5.38
C LEU A 459 -5.82 15.49 -4.49
N GLN A 460 -4.54 15.66 -4.79
CA GLN A 460 -3.42 15.11 -4.03
C GLN A 460 -2.40 16.19 -3.70
N VAL A 461 -1.70 16.05 -2.57
CA VAL A 461 -0.55 16.89 -2.25
C VAL A 461 0.70 16.28 -2.89
N THR A 462 1.29 16.98 -3.84
CA THR A 462 2.44 16.51 -4.61
C THR A 462 3.75 17.16 -4.19
N SER A 463 3.70 18.26 -3.46
CA SER A 463 4.88 18.92 -2.92
C SER A 463 4.57 19.62 -1.61
N THR A 464 5.50 19.47 -0.66
CA THR A 464 5.50 20.15 0.65
C THR A 464 6.79 20.92 0.78
N ILE A 465 6.71 22.24 0.98
CA ILE A 465 7.87 23.12 1.20
C ILE A 465 7.73 23.70 2.60
N ILE A 466 8.76 23.46 3.41
CA ILE A 466 8.92 24.01 4.76
C ILE A 466 9.93 25.17 4.66
N ASP A 467 9.46 26.38 4.99
CA ASP A 467 10.29 27.57 5.13
C ASP A 467 10.27 27.97 6.61
N ASP A 468 11.30 27.61 7.32
CA ASP A 468 11.46 27.89 8.74
C ASP A 468 12.13 29.25 8.98
N ASN A 469 11.86 29.87 10.14
CA ASN A 469 12.44 31.16 10.48
C ASN A 469 13.62 31.06 11.47
N GLY A 470 14.08 29.85 11.76
CA GLY A 470 15.15 29.58 12.72
C GLY A 470 16.49 29.42 12.04
N ASN A 471 16.86 28.20 11.75
CA ASN A 471 18.16 27.87 11.17
C ASN A 471 18.15 27.76 9.62
N ASN A 472 16.98 27.83 8.97
CA ASN A 472 16.72 27.71 7.53
C ASN A 472 17.25 26.39 6.95
N ASP A 473 17.05 25.28 7.65
CA ASP A 473 17.42 23.94 7.21
C ASP A 473 16.26 23.15 6.57
N GLY A 474 15.07 23.77 6.49
CA GLY A 474 13.89 23.19 5.87
C GLY A 474 13.16 22.19 6.76
N ARG A 475 13.39 22.24 8.08
CA ARG A 475 12.73 21.40 9.09
C ARG A 475 11.82 22.23 9.98
N ALA A 476 11.01 21.55 10.78
CA ALA A 476 10.13 22.16 11.76
C ALA A 476 10.70 21.89 13.16
N ASP A 477 11.68 22.69 13.59
CA ASP A 477 12.38 22.50 14.85
C ASP A 477 11.68 23.23 16.03
N PRO A 478 11.87 22.78 17.29
CA PRO A 478 11.30 23.42 18.47
C PRO A 478 11.69 24.89 18.58
N GLY A 479 10.70 25.76 18.81
CA GLY A 479 10.87 27.20 18.92
C GLY A 479 10.76 27.97 17.61
N GLU A 480 10.60 27.30 16.49
CA GLU A 480 10.49 27.92 15.16
C GLU A 480 9.06 28.26 14.78
N THR A 481 8.96 29.19 13.85
CA THR A 481 7.71 29.47 13.10
C THR A 481 7.91 29.01 11.67
N VAL A 482 7.07 28.07 11.26
CA VAL A 482 7.15 27.42 9.95
C VAL A 482 6.09 28.02 9.00
N ASN A 483 6.52 28.38 7.80
CA ASN A 483 5.67 28.70 6.67
C ASN A 483 5.56 27.46 5.76
N LEU A 484 4.40 26.84 5.75
CA LEU A 484 4.15 25.61 5.00
C LEU A 484 3.45 25.94 3.67
N THR A 485 4.12 25.64 2.57
CA THR A 485 3.56 25.73 1.23
C THR A 485 3.28 24.32 0.70
N LEU A 486 2.03 24.07 0.34
CA LEU A 486 1.57 22.82 -0.25
C LEU A 486 1.22 23.03 -1.71
N SER A 487 1.58 22.10 -2.58
CA SER A 487 1.12 22.05 -3.96
C SER A 487 0.13 20.92 -4.14
N LEU A 488 -1.01 21.22 -4.72
CA LEU A 488 -2.07 20.28 -5.07
C LEU A 488 -2.02 19.99 -6.56
N THR A 489 -2.17 18.73 -6.94
CA THR A 489 -2.49 18.32 -8.29
C THR A 489 -3.86 17.66 -8.33
N ASN A 490 -4.46 17.64 -9.50
CA ASN A 490 -5.73 16.99 -9.78
C ASN A 490 -5.49 15.95 -10.87
N ASP A 491 -6.01 14.73 -10.71
CA ASP A 491 -5.87 13.68 -11.73
C ASP A 491 -6.30 14.22 -13.11
N PRO A 492 -5.53 14.00 -14.17
CA PRO A 492 -5.83 14.51 -15.50
C PRO A 492 -7.19 14.08 -16.07
N ARG A 493 -7.74 12.96 -15.58
CA ARG A 493 -9.04 12.43 -15.99
C ARG A 493 -10.19 13.00 -15.16
N ALA A 494 -9.88 13.57 -13.99
CA ALA A 494 -10.86 14.06 -13.04
C ALA A 494 -11.47 15.40 -13.46
N GLN A 495 -12.55 15.79 -12.79
CA GLN A 495 -13.17 17.11 -12.98
C GLN A 495 -12.31 18.22 -12.39
N ALA A 496 -12.25 19.38 -13.05
CA ALA A 496 -11.52 20.53 -12.54
C ALA A 496 -12.10 21.01 -11.19
N ALA A 497 -11.22 21.18 -10.19
CA ALA A 497 -11.58 21.75 -8.91
C ALA A 497 -11.52 23.28 -8.96
N ASN A 498 -12.63 23.96 -8.66
CA ASN A 498 -12.71 25.42 -8.68
C ASN A 498 -12.85 25.98 -7.27
N ASN A 499 -12.20 27.14 -7.04
CA ASN A 499 -12.23 27.85 -5.75
C ASN A 499 -11.78 26.99 -4.57
N VAL A 500 -10.70 26.24 -4.75
CA VAL A 500 -10.16 25.33 -3.73
C VAL A 500 -9.64 26.13 -2.55
N THR A 501 -10.17 25.84 -1.37
CA THR A 501 -9.71 26.37 -0.08
C THR A 501 -9.35 25.21 0.83
N GLY A 502 -8.15 25.25 1.41
CA GLY A 502 -7.67 24.27 2.36
C GLY A 502 -7.67 24.80 3.78
N VAL A 503 -8.09 23.98 4.74
CA VAL A 503 -7.97 24.24 6.18
C VAL A 503 -7.08 23.17 6.78
N LEU A 504 -5.98 23.60 7.42
CA LEU A 504 -5.01 22.73 8.08
C LEU A 504 -5.32 22.63 9.57
N SER A 505 -5.31 21.43 10.11
CA SER A 505 -5.47 21.13 11.54
C SER A 505 -4.52 20.01 11.95
N THR A 506 -4.25 19.92 13.25
CA THR A 506 -3.51 18.82 13.88
C THR A 506 -3.96 18.70 15.34
N ASP A 507 -3.85 17.49 15.89
CA ASP A 507 -4.07 17.20 17.30
C ASP A 507 -2.73 17.17 18.08
N ASP A 508 -1.60 17.45 17.43
CA ASP A 508 -0.30 17.49 18.07
C ASP A 508 -0.18 18.70 19.00
N GLU A 509 0.03 18.44 20.30
CA GLU A 509 0.08 19.47 21.34
C GLU A 509 1.28 20.41 21.20
N ALA A 510 2.36 19.99 20.52
CA ALA A 510 3.54 20.81 20.25
C ALA A 510 3.31 21.81 19.12
N VAL A 511 2.26 21.66 18.32
CA VAL A 511 1.99 22.49 17.14
C VAL A 511 0.89 23.50 17.41
N ASN A 512 1.19 24.77 17.20
CA ASN A 512 0.20 25.86 17.25
C ASN A 512 0.03 26.49 15.87
N ILE A 513 -1.04 26.12 15.13
CA ILE A 513 -1.31 26.66 13.81
C ILE A 513 -1.89 28.07 13.95
N THR A 514 -1.20 29.07 13.43
CA THR A 514 -1.56 30.51 13.50
C THR A 514 -2.22 30.99 12.22
N SER A 515 -2.04 30.30 11.09
CA SER A 515 -2.72 30.57 9.82
C SER A 515 -3.27 29.25 9.28
N THR A 516 -4.54 28.96 9.58
CA THR A 516 -5.19 27.66 9.36
C THR A 516 -5.83 27.51 8.00
N SER A 517 -6.17 28.59 7.29
CA SER A 517 -6.94 28.53 6.03
C SER A 517 -6.22 29.24 4.90
N GLN A 518 -6.06 28.54 3.76
CA GLN A 518 -5.38 29.07 2.58
C GLN A 518 -6.16 28.78 1.29
N PHE A 519 -6.01 29.66 0.31
CA PHE A 519 -6.65 29.56 -0.99
C PHE A 519 -5.66 29.03 -2.04
N PHE A 520 -6.04 27.98 -2.75
CA PHE A 520 -5.26 27.36 -3.83
C PHE A 520 -5.71 27.82 -5.23
N GLY A 521 -6.89 28.43 -5.33
CA GLY A 521 -7.46 28.86 -6.62
C GLY A 521 -8.22 27.75 -7.33
N GLY A 522 -8.03 27.65 -8.65
CA GLY A 522 -8.53 26.52 -9.44
C GLY A 522 -7.41 25.51 -9.65
N VAL A 523 -7.66 24.25 -9.31
CA VAL A 523 -6.74 23.14 -9.59
C VAL A 523 -7.24 22.41 -10.84
N ILE A 524 -6.56 22.69 -11.95
CA ILE A 524 -6.91 22.13 -13.27
C ILE A 524 -6.29 20.73 -13.37
N PRO A 525 -7.00 19.75 -13.95
CA PRO A 525 -6.45 18.42 -14.17
C PRO A 525 -5.06 18.43 -14.83
N GLY A 526 -4.10 17.72 -14.26
CA GLY A 526 -2.73 17.62 -14.73
C GLY A 526 -1.84 18.84 -14.49
N PHE A 527 -2.30 19.86 -13.74
CA PHE A 527 -1.49 21.06 -13.46
C PHE A 527 -1.47 21.34 -11.95
N PRO A 528 -0.26 21.49 -11.36
CA PRO A 528 -0.16 21.82 -9.94
C PRO A 528 -0.64 23.22 -9.62
N SER A 529 -1.17 23.41 -8.42
CA SER A 529 -1.54 24.71 -7.86
C SER A 529 -1.13 24.76 -6.39
N SER A 530 -0.39 25.80 -6.02
CA SER A 530 0.06 25.98 -4.64
C SER A 530 -0.84 26.98 -3.90
N ASN A 531 -0.85 26.89 -2.56
CA ASN A 531 -1.55 27.89 -1.74
C ASN A 531 -0.96 29.28 -1.96
N ALA A 532 -1.83 30.25 -2.10
CA ALA A 532 -1.49 31.65 -2.43
C ALA A 532 -0.67 32.36 -1.32
N SER A 533 -0.81 31.91 -0.09
CA SER A 533 -0.03 32.31 1.07
C SER A 533 0.23 31.05 1.92
N PRO A 534 1.35 30.96 2.64
CA PRO A 534 1.67 29.76 3.42
C PRO A 534 0.66 29.56 4.56
N PHE A 535 0.42 28.31 4.92
CA PHE A 535 -0.02 27.97 6.27
C PHE A 535 1.09 28.32 7.24
N VAL A 536 0.75 28.77 8.43
CA VAL A 536 1.77 29.17 9.41
C VAL A 536 1.50 28.45 10.72
N PHE A 537 2.50 27.78 11.25
CA PHE A 537 2.45 27.17 12.58
C PHE A 537 3.73 27.41 13.36
N GLN A 538 3.63 27.29 14.67
CA GLN A 538 4.75 27.37 15.61
C GLN A 538 4.97 26.00 16.24
N VAL A 539 6.23 25.59 16.34
CA VAL A 539 6.63 24.37 17.03
C VAL A 539 7.00 24.73 18.47
N GLY A 540 6.30 24.16 19.43
CA GLY A 540 6.59 24.28 20.85
C GLY A 540 7.76 23.41 21.29
N ALA A 541 7.84 23.15 22.59
CA ALA A 541 8.78 22.16 23.10
C ALA A 541 8.25 20.76 22.77
N ILE A 542 9.14 19.89 22.35
CA ILE A 542 8.87 18.45 22.11
C ILE A 542 9.77 17.63 23.03
N ASP A 543 9.27 16.50 23.48
CA ASP A 543 10.06 15.59 24.32
C ASP A 543 11.04 14.76 23.48
N ALA A 544 10.63 14.40 22.26
CA ALA A 544 11.46 13.73 21.26
C ALA A 544 11.05 14.12 19.84
N PRO A 545 11.95 14.05 18.85
CA PRO A 545 11.60 14.18 17.43
C PRO A 545 10.57 13.12 17.02
N HIS A 546 9.57 13.51 16.25
CA HIS A 546 8.51 12.62 15.79
C HIS A 546 7.81 13.18 14.55
N PHE A 547 6.99 12.37 13.88
CA PHE A 547 6.08 12.83 12.84
C PHE A 547 4.77 13.33 13.45
N ALA A 548 4.49 14.62 13.29
CA ALA A 548 3.18 15.18 13.59
C ALA A 548 2.23 14.92 12.41
N GLU A 549 1.05 14.43 12.72
CA GLU A 549 -0.01 14.24 11.75
C GLU A 549 -0.80 15.53 11.57
N PHE A 550 -0.90 15.99 10.32
CA PHE A 550 -1.73 17.14 9.95
C PHE A 550 -2.85 16.68 9.02
N THR A 551 -4.03 17.20 9.24
CA THR A 551 -5.19 17.00 8.39
C THR A 551 -5.44 18.24 7.54
N LEU A 552 -5.38 18.11 6.21
CA LEU A 552 -5.76 19.14 5.24
C LEU A 552 -7.19 18.87 4.76
N THR A 553 -8.14 19.67 5.21
CA THR A 553 -9.53 19.62 4.75
C THR A 553 -9.71 20.57 3.58
N LEU A 554 -10.04 20.03 2.40
CA LEU A 554 -10.25 20.79 1.18
C LEU A 554 -11.75 21.02 0.92
N SER A 555 -12.09 22.22 0.47
CA SER A 555 -13.42 22.57 -0.02
C SER A 555 -13.32 23.22 -1.40
N THR A 556 -14.28 22.91 -2.26
CA THR A 556 -14.39 23.43 -3.63
C THR A 556 -15.76 24.05 -3.86
N SER A 557 -15.97 24.66 -5.02
CA SER A 557 -17.31 25.12 -5.42
C SER A 557 -18.30 23.95 -5.64
N SER A 558 -17.82 22.73 -5.80
CA SER A 558 -18.62 21.51 -5.98
C SER A 558 -18.92 20.78 -4.68
N GLY A 559 -18.26 21.13 -3.56
CA GLY A 559 -18.40 20.46 -2.26
C GLY A 559 -17.07 20.28 -1.53
N SER A 560 -17.13 19.53 -0.45
CA SER A 560 -15.94 19.12 0.32
C SER A 560 -15.29 17.90 -0.33
N ILE A 561 -13.96 17.82 -0.20
CA ILE A 561 -13.15 16.68 -0.62
C ILE A 561 -12.77 15.90 0.63
N ILE A 562 -12.53 14.60 0.51
CA ILE A 562 -12.03 13.78 1.62
C ILE A 562 -10.74 14.41 2.16
N PRO A 563 -10.60 14.60 3.48
CA PRO A 563 -9.42 15.18 4.08
C PRO A 563 -8.14 14.41 3.74
N ILE A 564 -7.06 15.12 3.48
CA ILE A 564 -5.75 14.57 3.18
C ILE A 564 -4.91 14.59 4.46
N THR A 565 -4.35 13.45 4.84
CA THR A 565 -3.40 13.37 5.96
C THR A 565 -1.99 13.64 5.47
N LEU A 566 -1.27 14.49 6.19
CA LEU A 566 0.13 14.83 5.95
C LEU A 566 0.94 14.49 7.19
N GLN A 567 2.13 13.97 7.02
CA GLN A 567 3.10 13.80 8.10
C GLN A 567 4.23 14.81 7.95
N ILE A 568 4.46 15.60 8.98
CA ILE A 568 5.54 16.59 9.04
C ILE A 568 6.44 16.24 10.22
N GLU A 569 7.72 16.07 9.95
CA GLU A 569 8.73 15.79 10.96
C GLU A 569 8.94 17.02 11.86
N LEU A 570 8.79 16.83 13.18
CA LEU A 570 9.09 17.84 14.19
C LEU A 570 10.38 17.50 14.91
N GLY A 571 11.31 18.44 14.88
CA GLY A 571 12.63 18.30 15.48
C GLY A 571 13.60 17.44 14.68
N ARG A 572 14.87 17.52 15.04
CA ARG A 572 15.95 16.79 14.38
C ARG A 572 16.24 15.49 15.14
N PRO A 573 16.32 14.34 14.46
CA PRO A 573 16.80 13.11 15.07
C PRO A 573 18.20 13.30 15.69
N PRO A 574 18.48 12.68 16.85
CA PRO A 574 19.81 12.78 17.47
C PRO A 574 20.86 11.92 16.78
N ILE A 575 20.45 11.03 15.89
CA ILE A 575 21.30 10.03 15.25
C ILE A 575 21.35 10.28 13.75
N LEU A 576 22.55 10.26 13.17
CA LEU A 576 22.78 10.27 11.74
C LEU A 576 23.45 8.97 11.31
N LEU A 577 22.83 8.26 10.35
CA LEU A 577 23.45 7.16 9.62
C LEU A 577 24.13 7.70 8.36
N VAL A 578 25.45 7.54 8.27
CA VAL A 578 26.23 7.91 7.08
C VAL A 578 26.56 6.64 6.31
N ASP A 579 25.99 6.51 5.13
CA ASP A 579 26.24 5.46 4.15
C ASP A 579 27.45 5.85 3.28
N ASP A 580 28.59 5.18 3.49
CA ASP A 580 29.86 5.37 2.78
C ASP A 580 30.38 4.02 2.21
N ASP A 581 29.47 3.18 1.75
CA ASP A 581 29.73 1.79 1.34
C ASP A 581 30.07 1.64 -0.15
N ASN A 582 30.38 2.75 -0.85
CA ASN A 582 30.62 2.83 -2.30
C ASN A 582 29.41 2.44 -3.17
N GLY A 583 28.20 2.69 -2.68
CA GLY A 583 26.94 2.54 -3.41
C GLY A 583 26.41 1.10 -3.40
N ASN A 584 26.68 0.34 -2.36
CA ASN A 584 25.89 -0.83 -2.00
C ASN A 584 24.57 -0.35 -1.37
N ILE A 585 23.79 -1.26 -0.84
CA ILE A 585 22.49 -0.97 -0.19
C ILE A 585 22.46 -1.48 1.26
N ASP A 586 23.62 -1.46 1.91
CA ASP A 586 23.79 -2.09 3.21
C ASP A 586 23.09 -1.31 4.35
N GLN A 587 22.85 0.00 4.16
CA GLN A 587 22.09 0.88 5.05
C GLN A 587 20.65 0.41 5.35
N ILE A 588 20.01 -0.37 4.45
CA ILE A 588 18.64 -0.87 4.67
C ILE A 588 18.52 -1.78 5.89
N TYR A 589 19.62 -2.41 6.28
CA TYR A 589 19.64 -3.29 7.46
C TYR A 589 19.64 -2.50 8.75
N TYR A 590 20.35 -1.38 8.79
CA TYR A 590 20.27 -0.43 9.89
C TYR A 590 18.88 0.17 10.01
N GLN A 591 18.28 0.55 8.87
CA GLN A 591 16.93 1.11 8.89
C GLN A 591 15.92 0.11 9.46
N ALA A 592 16.00 -1.17 9.07
CA ALA A 592 15.12 -2.20 9.63
C ALA A 592 15.33 -2.40 11.15
N ASP A 593 16.54 -2.23 11.66
CA ASP A 593 16.82 -2.29 13.10
C ASP A 593 16.28 -1.05 13.83
N PHE A 594 16.39 0.15 13.24
CA PHE A 594 15.83 1.37 13.80
C PHE A 594 14.30 1.32 13.83
N ASP A 595 13.66 0.77 12.80
CA ASP A 595 12.21 0.58 12.76
C ASP A 595 11.74 -0.37 13.89
N ILE A 596 12.52 -1.40 14.22
CA ILE A 596 12.23 -2.32 15.34
C ILE A 596 12.43 -1.62 16.69
N LEU A 597 13.47 -0.80 16.81
CA LEU A 597 13.81 -0.06 18.02
C LEU A 597 12.93 1.18 18.22
N ASP A 598 12.09 1.52 17.24
CA ASP A 598 11.30 2.76 17.21
C ASP A 598 12.18 4.03 17.37
N VAL A 599 13.29 4.08 16.60
CA VAL A 599 14.29 5.15 16.67
C VAL A 599 14.26 6.01 15.43
N PHE A 600 14.15 7.30 15.64
CA PHE A 600 14.23 8.32 14.59
C PHE A 600 15.69 8.57 14.20
N VAL A 601 16.00 8.46 12.91
CA VAL A 601 17.36 8.56 12.36
C VAL A 601 17.35 9.30 11.03
N ASP A 602 18.28 10.25 10.89
CA ASP A 602 18.57 10.82 9.57
C ASP A 602 19.53 9.94 8.78
N ASN A 603 19.40 9.92 7.47
CA ASN A 603 20.26 9.17 6.58
C ASN A 603 21.03 10.13 5.67
N TRP A 604 22.34 9.89 5.50
CA TRP A 604 23.19 10.64 4.59
C TRP A 604 23.95 9.70 3.67
N ASN A 605 23.81 9.87 2.36
CA ASN A 605 24.57 9.09 1.40
C ASN A 605 25.83 9.86 0.99
N GLN A 606 26.97 9.46 1.55
CA GLN A 606 28.28 10.09 1.33
C GLN A 606 28.77 9.95 -0.11
N ASN A 607 28.28 8.95 -0.85
CA ASN A 607 28.62 8.74 -2.25
C ASN A 607 27.91 9.72 -3.19
N SER A 608 26.74 10.21 -2.79
CA SER A 608 25.97 11.18 -3.58
C SER A 608 26.34 12.62 -3.23
N GLU A 609 26.55 12.91 -1.94
CA GLU A 609 26.91 14.23 -1.44
C GLU A 609 27.87 14.12 -0.25
N VAL A 610 28.99 14.82 -0.31
CA VAL A 610 29.97 14.84 0.78
C VAL A 610 29.44 15.70 1.92
N ILE A 611 29.23 15.09 3.08
CA ILE A 611 28.71 15.78 4.27
C ILE A 611 29.67 16.88 4.73
N SER A 612 29.14 18.05 5.07
CA SER A 612 29.93 19.16 5.63
C SER A 612 30.17 18.96 7.13
N GLN A 613 31.27 19.57 7.65
CA GLN A 613 31.53 19.56 9.10
C GLN A 613 30.39 20.21 9.92
N THR A 614 29.77 21.25 9.37
CA THR A 614 28.68 21.96 10.02
C THR A 614 27.46 21.04 10.14
N GLU A 615 27.14 20.30 9.11
CA GLU A 615 26.02 19.35 9.10
C GLU A 615 26.31 18.17 10.05
N LEU A 616 27.48 17.55 9.93
CA LEU A 616 27.85 16.43 10.79
C LEU A 616 27.79 16.78 12.29
N ASN A 617 28.22 18.00 12.66
CA ASN A 617 28.23 18.46 14.07
C ASN A 617 26.84 18.77 14.66
N ARG A 618 25.77 18.69 13.84
CA ARG A 618 24.40 18.85 14.31
C ARG A 618 23.87 17.60 15.02
N TYR A 619 24.54 16.47 14.86
CA TYR A 619 24.10 15.17 15.39
C TYR A 619 25.02 14.74 16.52
N PRO A 620 24.50 14.50 17.74
CA PRO A 620 25.30 14.00 18.87
C PRO A 620 25.78 12.56 18.65
N VAL A 621 25.13 11.79 17.78
CA VAL A 621 25.58 10.45 17.41
C VAL A 621 25.67 10.31 15.89
N VAL A 622 26.81 9.83 15.44
CA VAL A 622 27.01 9.43 14.04
C VAL A 622 27.31 7.94 13.99
N ILE A 623 26.56 7.24 13.16
CA ILE A 623 26.84 5.88 12.74
C ILE A 623 27.43 6.00 11.34
N TRP A 624 28.72 5.66 11.21
CA TRP A 624 29.40 5.67 9.91
C TRP A 624 29.63 4.24 9.47
N GLU A 625 28.98 3.86 8.40
CA GLU A 625 29.12 2.52 7.86
C GLU A 625 29.81 2.58 6.48
N THR A 626 30.77 1.70 6.29
CA THR A 626 31.49 1.58 5.01
C THR A 626 31.29 0.20 4.39
N GLY A 627 30.45 -0.63 4.97
CA GLY A 627 30.05 -1.94 4.46
C GLY A 627 31.24 -2.77 3.97
N ARG A 628 31.21 -3.06 2.68
CA ARG A 628 32.22 -3.83 1.96
C ARG A 628 33.26 -3.00 1.22
N ALA A 629 33.24 -1.71 1.37
CA ALA A 629 34.21 -0.83 0.71
C ALA A 629 35.65 -1.26 1.00
N THR A 630 36.48 -1.31 -0.02
CA THR A 630 37.93 -1.58 0.13
C THR A 630 38.77 -0.32 0.31
N SER A 631 38.21 0.85 -0.06
CA SER A 631 38.67 2.16 0.31
C SER A 631 37.64 2.75 1.23
N THR A 632 37.86 2.77 2.51
CA THR A 632 36.87 3.00 3.55
C THR A 632 36.75 4.45 3.99
N LEU A 633 37.81 5.06 4.37
CA LEU A 633 37.87 6.44 4.86
C LEU A 633 38.99 7.23 4.19
N SER A 634 38.67 8.14 3.31
CA SER A 634 39.63 9.07 2.70
C SER A 634 40.31 9.96 3.76
N THR A 635 41.39 10.60 3.40
CA THR A 635 42.07 11.55 4.32
C THR A 635 41.18 12.72 4.73
N SER A 636 40.22 13.13 3.88
CA SER A 636 39.23 14.16 4.17
C SER A 636 38.21 13.68 5.21
N GLU A 637 37.70 12.48 5.07
CA GLU A 637 36.76 11.87 6.03
C GLU A 637 37.42 11.58 7.36
N GLN A 638 38.65 11.08 7.38
CA GLN A 638 39.42 10.96 8.62
C GLN A 638 39.57 12.33 9.35
N THR A 639 39.78 13.42 8.58
CA THR A 639 39.86 14.76 9.16
C THR A 639 38.52 15.26 9.63
N LEU A 640 37.46 14.97 8.88
CA LEU A 640 36.07 15.30 9.23
C LEU A 640 35.66 14.62 10.55
N LEU A 641 35.87 13.31 10.66
CA LEU A 641 35.57 12.53 11.86
C LEU A 641 36.44 12.91 13.05
N GLN A 642 37.72 13.28 12.80
CA GLN A 642 38.60 13.82 13.83
C GLN A 642 38.02 15.10 14.44
N ASN A 643 37.66 16.09 13.58
CA ASN A 643 37.07 17.35 14.05
C ASN A 643 35.74 17.14 14.77
N TYR A 644 34.93 16.19 14.26
CA TYR A 644 33.68 15.79 14.89
C TYR A 644 33.90 15.26 16.31
N LEU A 645 34.85 14.34 16.50
CA LEU A 645 35.19 13.75 17.79
C LEU A 645 35.96 14.70 18.72
N ASP A 646 36.60 15.72 18.20
CA ASP A 646 37.24 16.79 19.00
C ASP A 646 36.21 17.80 19.53
N THR A 647 34.99 17.86 18.94
CA THR A 647 33.87 18.66 19.41
C THR A 647 33.16 17.93 20.56
N PRO A 648 32.93 18.57 21.73
CA PRO A 648 32.19 17.93 22.84
C PRO A 648 30.79 17.45 22.44
N ASP A 649 30.30 16.45 23.15
CA ASP A 649 28.97 15.85 23.03
C ASP A 649 28.70 15.09 21.70
N ASN A 650 29.75 14.72 20.99
CA ASN A 650 29.70 13.98 19.71
C ASN A 650 30.25 12.56 19.89
N SER A 651 29.46 11.55 19.56
CA SER A 651 29.82 10.13 19.68
C SER A 651 29.74 9.39 18.35
N LEU A 652 30.54 8.36 18.19
CA LEU A 652 30.69 7.64 16.91
C LEU A 652 30.55 6.13 17.07
N LEU A 653 29.70 5.52 16.25
CA LEU A 653 29.82 4.11 15.84
C LEU A 653 30.45 4.05 14.45
N LEU A 654 31.59 3.36 14.34
CA LEU A 654 32.17 3.00 13.04
C LEU A 654 32.07 1.49 12.86
N SER A 655 31.38 1.03 11.82
CA SER A 655 31.19 -0.39 11.50
C SER A 655 31.69 -0.67 10.08
N SER A 656 32.61 -1.64 9.94
CA SER A 656 33.24 -1.88 8.65
C SER A 656 34.05 -3.17 8.60
N SER A 657 34.24 -3.70 7.39
CA SER A 657 35.06 -4.89 7.14
C SER A 657 36.53 -4.62 6.76
N ASN A 658 36.92 -3.41 6.39
CA ASN A 658 38.23 -3.12 5.75
C ASN A 658 38.96 -1.91 6.29
N VAL A 659 38.50 -1.26 7.36
CA VAL A 659 39.12 -0.02 7.89
C VAL A 659 40.54 -0.25 8.34
N GLY A 660 40.81 -1.37 9.00
CA GLY A 660 42.16 -1.70 9.46
C GLY A 660 43.14 -1.96 8.32
N THR A 661 42.70 -2.64 7.28
CA THR A 661 43.50 -2.93 6.07
C THR A 661 43.80 -1.64 5.30
N ASP A 662 42.83 -0.74 5.18
CA ASP A 662 42.94 0.49 4.40
C ASP A 662 43.73 1.57 5.15
N ILE A 663 43.32 1.91 6.38
CA ILE A 663 43.88 3.03 7.12
C ILE A 663 44.60 2.68 8.43
N GLY A 664 44.88 1.40 8.70
CA GLY A 664 45.47 0.92 9.96
C GLY A 664 46.82 1.53 10.32
N GLY A 665 47.55 2.11 9.34
CA GLY A 665 48.79 2.89 9.55
C GLY A 665 48.56 4.37 9.83
N SER A 666 47.32 4.89 9.82
CA SER A 666 47.04 6.30 9.97
C SER A 666 47.07 6.77 11.44
N SER A 667 47.29 8.06 11.64
CA SER A 667 47.18 8.68 12.97
C SER A 667 45.73 8.69 13.47
N PHE A 668 44.73 8.76 12.60
CA PHE A 668 43.30 8.66 12.94
C PHE A 668 42.99 7.30 13.55
N TYR A 669 43.42 6.20 12.90
CA TYR A 669 43.19 4.85 13.38
C TYR A 669 43.75 4.59 14.77
N ALA A 670 45.01 5.07 15.00
CA ALA A 670 45.66 4.89 16.29
C ALA A 670 45.14 5.81 17.41
N ASN A 671 44.80 7.06 17.09
CA ASN A 671 44.46 8.07 18.10
C ASN A 671 42.95 8.23 18.34
N TYR A 672 42.12 8.07 17.30
CA TYR A 672 40.68 8.29 17.35
C TYR A 672 39.87 7.01 17.31
N LEU A 673 40.34 5.92 16.73
CA LEU A 673 39.73 4.59 16.90
C LEU A 673 40.38 3.78 18.03
N LYS A 674 41.56 4.20 18.55
CA LYS A 674 42.30 3.49 19.60
C LYS A 674 42.58 2.02 19.26
N ALA A 675 42.80 1.73 18.00
CA ALA A 675 43.03 0.40 17.48
C ALA A 675 44.42 0.23 16.90
N SER A 676 44.97 -0.97 16.96
CA SER A 676 46.13 -1.42 16.18
C SER A 676 45.67 -2.60 15.33
N PHE A 677 45.81 -2.48 14.01
CA PHE A 677 45.48 -3.52 13.07
C PHE A 677 46.35 -4.77 13.27
N VAL A 678 45.74 -5.95 13.31
CA VAL A 678 46.43 -7.22 13.54
C VAL A 678 46.44 -8.10 12.30
N GLN A 679 45.27 -8.27 11.69
CA GLN A 679 45.08 -9.25 10.62
C GLN A 679 43.79 -8.96 9.84
N ASP A 680 43.85 -9.12 8.53
CA ASP A 680 42.72 -9.25 7.65
C ASP A 680 42.32 -10.74 7.50
N ASN A 681 41.10 -10.98 7.06
CA ASN A 681 40.52 -12.30 6.78
C ASN A 681 40.74 -13.30 7.92
N VAL A 682 40.19 -13.00 9.06
CA VAL A 682 40.31 -13.84 10.28
C VAL A 682 39.76 -15.27 10.08
N GLY A 683 38.81 -15.45 9.13
CA GLY A 683 38.19 -16.75 8.80
C GLY A 683 37.33 -17.32 9.92
N LEU A 684 36.92 -16.50 10.87
CA LEU A 684 36.04 -16.84 12.00
C LEU A 684 34.74 -16.08 11.88
N LEU A 685 33.62 -16.77 11.91
CA LEU A 685 32.29 -16.21 11.58
C LEU A 685 31.44 -15.89 12.81
N PHE A 686 31.91 -16.28 14.01
CA PHE A 686 31.20 -16.00 15.25
C PHE A 686 31.98 -14.98 16.07
N VAL A 687 31.27 -14.01 16.59
CA VAL A 687 31.79 -13.10 17.60
C VAL A 687 30.99 -13.22 18.88
N ASP A 688 31.72 -13.22 20.00
CA ASP A 688 31.14 -13.24 21.33
C ASP A 688 31.42 -11.91 22.02
N GLY A 689 30.42 -11.38 22.68
CA GLY A 689 30.51 -10.21 23.52
C GLY A 689 31.35 -10.50 24.76
N ILE A 690 31.91 -9.46 25.32
CA ILE A 690 32.73 -9.52 26.54
C ILE A 690 31.83 -9.39 27.77
N PRO A 691 31.72 -10.39 28.65
CA PRO A 691 30.77 -10.37 29.77
C PRO A 691 30.87 -9.20 30.72
N SER A 692 32.01 -8.52 30.76
CA SER A 692 32.24 -7.31 31.59
C SER A 692 32.03 -5.99 30.87
N ASN A 693 31.68 -6.04 29.55
CA ASN A 693 31.43 -4.86 28.74
C ASN A 693 29.92 -4.61 28.65
N PRO A 694 29.40 -3.43 29.05
CA PRO A 694 27.94 -3.20 29.07
C PRO A 694 27.29 -3.25 27.70
N ILE A 695 28.03 -3.04 26.59
CA ILE A 695 27.51 -3.03 25.22
C ILE A 695 27.23 -4.44 24.70
N SER A 696 27.85 -5.48 25.27
CA SER A 696 27.86 -6.80 24.63
C SER A 696 27.74 -7.95 25.61
N VAL A 697 27.06 -7.74 26.73
CA VAL A 697 26.89 -8.75 27.79
C VAL A 697 26.12 -9.96 27.27
N ASN A 698 26.77 -11.11 27.19
CA ASN A 698 26.23 -12.38 26.72
C ASN A 698 25.81 -12.45 25.23
N ASP A 699 26.17 -11.46 24.45
CA ASP A 699 25.84 -11.45 23.02
C ASP A 699 26.64 -12.47 22.24
N THR A 700 26.03 -13.00 21.22
CA THR A 700 26.70 -13.86 20.21
C THR A 700 26.11 -13.53 18.86
N LEU A 701 26.97 -13.07 17.94
CA LEU A 701 26.60 -12.76 16.59
C LEU A 701 27.25 -13.73 15.61
N PHE A 702 26.53 -14.03 14.54
CA PHE A 702 27.00 -14.79 13.40
C PHE A 702 27.18 -13.89 12.19
N LEU A 703 28.40 -13.77 11.67
CA LEU A 703 28.81 -12.83 10.65
C LEU A 703 28.65 -13.37 9.20
N LEU A 704 27.76 -14.27 8.97
CA LEU A 704 27.37 -14.80 7.66
C LEU A 704 25.88 -14.59 7.39
N GLY A 705 25.26 -13.66 8.10
CA GLY A 705 23.84 -13.38 7.96
C GLY A 705 23.45 -13.18 6.51
N GLY A 706 22.68 -14.06 5.99
CA GLY A 706 21.88 -14.27 4.81
C GLY A 706 21.83 -13.30 3.65
N PHE A 707 22.55 -12.20 3.63
CA PHE A 707 22.25 -11.12 2.69
C PHE A 707 23.36 -10.75 1.72
N SER A 708 24.58 -11.28 1.84
CA SER A 708 25.54 -11.12 0.75
C SER A 708 26.63 -12.19 0.72
N SER A 709 26.82 -12.77 -0.43
CA SER A 709 27.90 -13.71 -0.77
C SER A 709 29.32 -13.10 -0.74
N GLY A 710 29.52 -11.90 -0.19
CA GLY A 710 30.78 -11.16 -0.26
C GLY A 710 31.52 -10.90 1.05
N TYR A 711 30.87 -11.06 2.20
CA TYR A 711 31.46 -10.71 3.50
C TYR A 711 32.52 -11.67 4.04
N ASN A 712 32.71 -12.82 3.49
CA ASN A 712 33.54 -13.88 4.05
C ASN A 712 35.06 -13.64 4.02
N SER A 713 35.54 -12.61 3.30
CA SER A 713 36.96 -12.49 3.02
C SER A 713 37.66 -11.27 3.68
N SER A 714 36.92 -10.47 4.47
CA SER A 714 37.48 -9.19 4.94
C SER A 714 37.17 -8.89 6.42
N LEU A 715 36.85 -9.91 7.24
CA LEU A 715 36.69 -9.72 8.69
C LEU A 715 38.05 -9.48 9.36
N GLU A 716 38.20 -8.36 10.07
CA GLU A 716 39.48 -7.91 10.60
C GLU A 716 39.62 -8.17 12.09
N ALA A 717 40.82 -8.40 12.54
CA ALA A 717 41.21 -8.44 13.94
C ALA A 717 42.03 -7.21 14.33
N VAL A 718 41.75 -6.70 15.52
CA VAL A 718 42.41 -5.52 16.08
C VAL A 718 42.98 -5.82 17.47
N THR A 719 43.85 -4.93 17.97
CA THR A 719 44.26 -4.88 19.37
C THR A 719 43.90 -3.52 19.93
N PRO A 720 43.14 -3.45 21.03
CA PRO A 720 42.84 -2.18 21.68
C PRO A 720 44.13 -1.49 22.19
N LEU A 721 44.25 -0.20 21.90
CA LEU A 721 45.31 0.64 22.45
C LEU A 721 44.91 1.20 23.82
N SER A 722 45.85 1.82 24.52
CA SER A 722 45.63 2.35 25.88
C SER A 722 44.39 3.25 25.96
N GLY A 723 43.47 2.92 26.84
CA GLY A 723 42.18 3.60 27.05
C GLY A 723 40.99 2.96 26.35
N ALA A 724 41.17 2.04 25.39
CA ALA A 724 40.11 1.27 24.79
C ALA A 724 39.95 -0.11 25.49
N VAL A 725 38.75 -0.64 25.46
CA VAL A 725 38.40 -1.98 25.99
C VAL A 725 37.77 -2.82 24.86
N GLU A 726 37.89 -4.14 25.00
CA GLU A 726 37.29 -5.08 24.08
C GLU A 726 35.77 -5.12 24.26
N THR A 727 35.03 -5.02 23.14
CA THR A 727 33.58 -5.19 23.10
C THR A 727 33.20 -6.57 22.57
N PHE A 728 33.83 -7.01 21.46
CA PHE A 728 33.59 -8.32 20.85
C PHE A 728 34.90 -9.04 20.56
N LYS A 729 34.87 -10.39 20.67
CA LYS A 729 35.95 -11.27 20.24
C LYS A 729 35.48 -12.34 19.27
N TYR A 730 36.31 -12.67 18.32
CA TYR A 730 36.06 -13.86 17.49
C TYR A 730 36.08 -15.13 18.31
N ARG A 731 35.04 -15.97 18.16
CA ARG A 731 34.96 -17.25 18.88
C ARG A 731 36.03 -18.24 18.37
N SER A 732 37.01 -18.48 19.22
CA SER A 732 38.08 -19.46 18.92
C SER A 732 38.65 -20.06 20.20
N THR A 733 39.01 -21.34 20.16
CA THR A 733 39.71 -22.00 21.27
C THR A 733 41.22 -21.85 21.20
N THR A 734 41.77 -21.36 20.10
CA THR A 734 43.20 -21.30 19.82
C THR A 734 43.73 -19.92 19.50
N LEU A 735 42.89 -18.99 19.07
CA LEU A 735 43.25 -17.64 18.67
C LEU A 735 42.53 -16.64 19.57
N ASP A 736 43.27 -15.71 20.15
CA ASP A 736 42.73 -14.55 20.85
C ASP A 736 42.70 -13.37 19.87
N ARG A 737 41.50 -13.00 19.37
CA ARG A 737 41.30 -11.99 18.33
C ARG A 737 40.13 -11.09 18.69
N THR A 738 40.40 -9.81 18.89
CA THR A 738 39.38 -8.80 19.13
C THR A 738 38.71 -8.41 17.83
N ALA A 739 37.38 -8.38 17.82
CA ALA A 739 36.54 -8.01 16.71
C ALA A 739 35.92 -6.60 16.84
N GLY A 740 35.79 -6.08 18.08
CA GLY A 740 35.25 -4.77 18.36
C GLY A 740 35.79 -4.17 19.64
N ILE A 741 35.83 -2.87 19.70
CA ILE A 741 36.34 -2.11 20.85
C ILE A 741 35.48 -0.87 21.11
N ASN A 742 35.47 -0.42 22.38
CA ASN A 742 34.85 0.84 22.73
C ASN A 742 35.69 1.61 23.74
N PHE A 743 35.50 2.93 23.83
CA PHE A 743 36.17 3.78 24.81
C PHE A 743 35.49 5.15 24.94
N GLN A 744 35.78 5.85 26.02
CA GLN A 744 35.40 7.25 26.19
C GLN A 744 36.64 8.15 26.06
N MET A 745 36.49 9.22 25.29
CA MET A 745 37.53 10.23 25.11
C MET A 745 37.63 11.19 26.31
N ALA A 746 38.70 11.96 26.42
CA ALA A 746 38.92 12.88 27.51
C ALA A 746 37.90 14.06 27.57
N ASN A 747 37.31 14.41 26.41
CA ASN A 747 36.25 15.41 26.29
C ASN A 747 34.85 14.86 26.59
N GLY A 748 34.70 13.58 26.93
CA GLY A 748 33.40 12.93 27.22
C GLY A 748 32.82 12.11 26.07
N ASN A 749 33.24 12.35 24.84
CA ASN A 749 32.75 11.66 23.65
C ASN A 749 33.04 10.15 23.69
N LYS A 750 32.17 9.37 23.13
CA LYS A 750 32.28 7.91 23.14
C LYS A 750 32.46 7.38 21.71
N VAL A 751 33.22 6.33 21.59
CA VAL A 751 33.50 5.67 20.31
C VAL A 751 33.32 4.19 20.46
N VAL A 752 32.58 3.60 19.51
CA VAL A 752 32.51 2.17 19.27
C VAL A 752 33.07 1.89 17.88
N TYR A 753 34.03 1.01 17.78
CA TYR A 753 34.61 0.57 16.53
C TYR A 753 34.44 -0.93 16.41
N LEU A 754 33.64 -1.37 15.41
CA LEU A 754 33.48 -2.76 15.01
C LEU A 754 34.32 -3.04 13.78
N ALA A 755 35.30 -3.95 13.92
CA ALA A 755 36.17 -4.39 12.80
C ALA A 755 35.47 -5.49 11.97
N PHE A 756 34.16 -5.46 11.95
CA PHE A 756 33.25 -6.23 11.13
C PHE A 756 32.02 -5.38 10.82
N PRO A 757 31.31 -5.66 9.71
CA PRO A 757 30.09 -4.94 9.36
C PRO A 757 28.92 -5.46 10.20
N LEU A 758 28.28 -4.60 10.99
CA LEU A 758 27.14 -4.96 11.85
C LEU A 758 25.95 -5.42 11.00
N GLU A 759 25.73 -4.82 9.85
CA GLU A 759 24.70 -5.18 8.89
C GLU A 759 24.82 -6.62 8.36
N ALA A 760 26.04 -7.19 8.37
CA ALA A 760 26.27 -8.61 8.03
C ALA A 760 26.06 -9.56 9.20
N ALA A 761 25.77 -9.05 10.38
CA ALA A 761 25.55 -9.86 11.56
C ALA A 761 24.11 -10.37 11.64
N SER A 762 23.95 -11.59 12.13
CA SER A 762 22.66 -12.14 12.58
C SER A 762 22.80 -12.68 14.00
N GLY A 763 21.75 -12.56 14.77
CA GLY A 763 21.72 -13.06 16.14
C GLY A 763 21.71 -14.59 16.23
N ILE A 764 22.16 -15.10 17.37
CA ILE A 764 22.08 -16.53 17.70
C ILE A 764 21.46 -16.67 19.08
N SER A 765 20.48 -17.54 19.17
CA SER A 765 19.76 -17.85 20.42
C SER A 765 18.79 -16.76 20.85
N SER A 766 19.20 -15.85 21.69
CA SER A 766 18.39 -14.76 22.26
C SER A 766 18.96 -13.38 21.97
N THR A 767 19.97 -13.28 21.11
CA THR A 767 20.58 -12.01 20.72
C THR A 767 20.25 -11.73 19.27
N ASP A 768 19.58 -10.64 19.03
CA ASP A 768 19.32 -10.12 17.68
C ASP A 768 20.21 -8.90 17.40
N ARG A 769 20.45 -8.57 16.13
CA ARG A 769 21.30 -7.47 15.71
C ARG A 769 20.79 -6.13 16.22
N TYR A 770 19.47 -5.90 16.21
CA TYR A 770 18.86 -4.67 16.73
C TYR A 770 19.09 -4.50 18.23
N GLU A 771 19.14 -5.60 19.02
CA GLU A 771 19.43 -5.51 20.46
C GLU A 771 20.87 -5.01 20.70
N VAL A 772 21.83 -5.54 19.93
CA VAL A 772 23.22 -5.07 19.98
C VAL A 772 23.34 -3.61 19.55
N LEU A 773 22.61 -3.21 18.52
CA LEU A 773 22.55 -1.81 18.08
C LEU A 773 21.95 -0.91 19.18
N GLY A 774 20.89 -1.36 19.85
CA GLY A 774 20.28 -0.66 20.99
C GLY A 774 21.26 -0.47 22.14
N ASP A 775 21.97 -1.53 22.55
CA ASP A 775 23.02 -1.46 23.60
C ASP A 775 24.19 -0.52 23.23
N ILE A 776 24.56 -0.48 21.93
CA ILE A 776 25.55 0.47 21.43
C ILE A 776 25.02 1.91 21.55
N LEU A 777 23.77 2.16 21.17
CA LEU A 777 23.15 3.47 21.26
C LEU A 777 23.01 3.92 22.73
N ASP A 778 22.59 3.03 23.65
CA ASP A 778 22.57 3.30 25.10
C ASP A 778 23.94 3.70 25.64
N TYR A 779 25.00 3.10 25.13
CA TYR A 779 26.35 3.51 25.48
C TYR A 779 26.72 4.86 24.87
N LEU A 780 26.46 5.10 23.60
CA LEU A 780 26.87 6.33 22.89
C LEU A 780 26.08 7.55 23.38
N TYR A 781 24.77 7.42 23.53
CA TYR A 781 23.84 8.49 23.84
C TYR A 781 22.69 7.98 24.71
N PRO A 782 22.81 7.93 26.05
CA PRO A 782 21.80 7.35 26.94
C PRO A 782 20.40 7.99 26.82
N ASP A 783 20.31 9.20 26.34
CA ASP A 783 19.04 9.93 26.17
C ASP A 783 18.39 9.71 24.79
N TRP A 784 18.87 8.75 23.97
CA TRP A 784 18.26 8.45 22.68
C TRP A 784 16.87 7.82 22.83
N SER A 785 16.70 6.99 23.84
CA SER A 785 15.41 6.51 24.29
C SER A 785 14.87 7.54 25.30
N VAL A 786 14.28 8.62 24.83
CA VAL A 786 13.35 9.34 25.70
C VAL A 786 12.34 8.30 26.15
N GLU A 787 12.05 8.23 27.48
CA GLU A 787 10.95 7.43 28.00
C GLU A 787 9.66 7.78 27.23
N ASN A 788 9.51 7.25 26.04
CA ASN A 788 8.20 6.80 25.67
C ASN A 788 7.84 5.82 26.79
N PRO A 789 6.76 6.07 27.58
CA PRO A 789 6.20 5.02 28.39
C PRO A 789 6.15 3.82 27.48
N PRO A 790 6.67 2.64 27.83
CA PRO A 790 6.81 1.57 26.89
C PRO A 790 5.53 1.61 26.09
N VAL A 791 5.64 1.93 24.81
CA VAL A 791 4.56 1.59 23.90
C VAL A 791 4.57 0.10 24.09
N VAL A 792 3.68 -0.34 24.94
CA VAL A 792 3.27 -1.73 24.96
C VAL A 792 2.90 -1.90 23.51
N SER A 793 3.82 -2.44 22.74
CA SER A 793 3.59 -2.72 21.31
C SER A 793 2.27 -3.43 21.35
N ALA A 794 1.24 -2.77 20.82
CA ALA A 794 -0.12 -3.12 21.16
C ALA A 794 -0.19 -4.61 20.91
N MET A 795 -0.38 -5.40 21.99
CA MET A 795 -0.28 -6.85 21.93
C MET A 795 -1.05 -7.25 20.71
N PRO A 796 -0.49 -7.99 19.76
CA PRO A 796 -1.18 -8.31 18.52
C PRO A 796 -2.59 -8.73 18.87
N THR A 797 -3.58 -8.15 18.22
CA THR A 797 -4.99 -8.42 18.55
C THR A 797 -5.49 -9.68 17.87
N SER A 798 -4.70 -10.22 16.91
CA SER A 798 -5.03 -11.42 16.13
C SER A 798 -3.80 -12.31 15.93
N ILE A 799 -4.03 -13.60 15.66
CA ILE A 799 -2.99 -14.50 15.15
C ILE A 799 -2.82 -14.20 13.67
N GLU A 800 -1.63 -13.75 13.27
CA GLU A 800 -1.32 -13.41 11.89
C GLU A 800 -0.06 -14.10 11.39
N LEU A 801 -0.09 -14.57 10.14
CA LEU A 801 1.09 -14.99 9.38
C LEU A 801 1.32 -13.97 8.27
N ASN A 802 2.34 -13.14 8.40
CA ASN A 802 2.65 -12.11 7.43
C ASN A 802 3.27 -12.67 6.14
N PRO A 803 3.25 -11.94 5.03
CA PRO A 803 4.04 -12.28 3.85
C PRO A 803 5.52 -12.44 4.22
N CYS A 804 6.19 -13.42 3.65
CA CYS A 804 7.63 -13.57 3.83
C CYS A 804 8.39 -12.51 3.02
N TYR A 805 9.50 -12.05 3.56
CA TYR A 805 10.35 -11.08 2.88
C TYR A 805 11.83 -11.53 2.94
N PRO A 806 12.54 -11.45 1.81
CA PRO A 806 12.05 -11.14 0.45
C PRO A 806 11.13 -12.23 -0.12
N ASN A 807 10.22 -11.85 -1.06
CA ASN A 807 9.43 -12.78 -1.85
C ASN A 807 9.10 -12.16 -3.22
N PRO A 808 9.65 -12.65 -4.34
CA PRO A 808 10.48 -13.85 -4.44
C PRO A 808 11.83 -13.76 -3.71
N PHE A 809 12.37 -14.90 -3.28
CA PHE A 809 13.64 -14.98 -2.57
C PHE A 809 14.65 -15.90 -3.27
N ASN A 810 15.93 -15.63 -3.00
CA ASN A 810 17.06 -16.44 -3.48
C ASN A 810 17.82 -16.97 -2.27
N THR A 811 17.78 -18.22 -2.00
CA THR A 811 18.37 -18.96 -0.87
C THR A 811 17.55 -18.90 0.42
N GLU A 812 17.21 -17.70 0.97
CA GLU A 812 16.56 -17.54 2.28
C GLU A 812 15.47 -16.46 2.26
N THR A 813 14.51 -16.58 3.17
CA THR A 813 13.48 -15.58 3.42
C THR A 813 13.05 -15.62 4.87
N VAL A 814 12.59 -14.47 5.41
CA VAL A 814 12.04 -14.37 6.76
C VAL A 814 10.51 -14.43 6.69
N ILE A 815 9.94 -15.22 7.58
CA ILE A 815 8.50 -15.35 7.76
C ILE A 815 8.18 -14.78 9.13
N SER A 816 7.40 -13.70 9.21
CA SER A 816 6.95 -13.16 10.49
C SER A 816 5.53 -13.58 10.80
N TYR A 817 5.21 -13.72 12.10
CA TYR A 817 3.87 -14.02 12.57
C TYR A 817 3.63 -13.38 13.94
N SER A 818 2.36 -13.11 14.26
CA SER A 818 1.94 -12.43 15.46
C SER A 818 0.99 -13.30 16.29
N LEU A 819 1.12 -13.25 17.61
CA LEU A 819 0.28 -13.99 18.55
C LEU A 819 -0.30 -13.04 19.62
N PRO A 820 -1.62 -12.93 19.76
CA PRO A 820 -2.25 -12.06 20.78
C PRO A 820 -2.17 -12.63 22.20
N TYR A 821 -1.91 -13.92 22.33
CA TYR A 821 -1.76 -14.65 23.59
C TYR A 821 -0.80 -15.85 23.38
N ALA A 822 -0.33 -16.43 24.47
CA ALA A 822 0.53 -17.61 24.38
C ALA A 822 -0.23 -18.79 23.76
N ALA A 823 0.23 -19.33 22.65
CA ALA A 823 -0.42 -20.39 21.88
C ALA A 823 0.54 -21.55 21.57
N ASP A 824 -0.01 -22.76 21.45
CA ASP A 824 0.74 -23.89 20.91
C ASP A 824 0.70 -23.85 19.39
N ILE A 825 1.82 -23.47 18.78
CA ILE A 825 1.93 -23.22 17.35
C ILE A 825 2.65 -24.32 16.58
N SER A 826 2.44 -24.33 15.26
CA SER A 826 3.23 -25.08 14.29
C SER A 826 3.37 -24.25 13.02
N LEU A 827 4.57 -23.71 12.76
CA LEU A 827 4.91 -23.04 11.50
C LEU A 827 5.72 -24.01 10.62
N LYS A 828 5.16 -24.39 9.48
CA LYS A 828 5.74 -25.36 8.56
C LYS A 828 5.73 -24.86 7.12
N VAL A 829 6.69 -25.35 6.32
CA VAL A 829 6.77 -25.04 4.90
C VAL A 829 6.52 -26.30 4.07
N TYR A 830 5.72 -26.14 3.02
CA TYR A 830 5.35 -27.19 2.08
C TYR A 830 5.74 -26.80 0.65
N ASN A 831 6.11 -27.77 -0.18
CA ASN A 831 6.30 -27.56 -1.61
C ASN A 831 4.94 -27.58 -2.35
N ALA A 832 4.93 -27.28 -3.65
CA ALA A 832 3.73 -27.23 -4.50
C ALA A 832 2.95 -28.56 -4.59
N THR A 833 3.56 -29.69 -4.20
CA THR A 833 2.89 -31.00 -4.15
C THR A 833 2.32 -31.33 -2.77
N GLY A 834 2.40 -30.39 -1.80
CA GLY A 834 1.92 -30.57 -0.43
C GLY A 834 2.85 -31.37 0.48
N GLN A 835 4.09 -31.66 0.06
CA GLN A 835 5.07 -32.33 0.90
C GLN A 835 5.72 -31.31 1.85
N GLU A 836 5.80 -31.63 3.15
CA GLU A 836 6.49 -30.83 4.16
C GLU A 836 8.00 -30.83 3.86
N VAL A 837 8.59 -29.62 3.76
CA VAL A 837 10.02 -29.42 3.46
C VAL A 837 10.78 -28.80 4.63
N ALA A 838 10.10 -28.13 5.55
CA ALA A 838 10.70 -27.58 6.76
C ALA A 838 9.66 -27.42 7.88
N VAL A 839 10.11 -27.48 9.13
CA VAL A 839 9.40 -27.06 10.34
C VAL A 839 10.21 -25.92 10.94
N LEU A 840 9.64 -24.71 10.95
CA LEU A 840 10.35 -23.49 11.35
C LEU A 840 10.13 -23.13 12.81
N ALA A 841 8.91 -23.38 13.34
CA ALA A 841 8.59 -23.22 14.75
C ALA A 841 7.56 -24.26 15.19
N GLN A 842 7.63 -24.72 16.43
CA GLN A 842 6.65 -25.66 16.99
C GLN A 842 6.68 -25.63 18.53
N GLY A 843 5.49 -25.58 19.16
CA GLY A 843 5.31 -25.64 20.61
C GLY A 843 4.72 -24.33 21.16
N MET A 844 4.63 -24.26 22.50
CA MET A 844 4.11 -23.06 23.21
C MET A 844 4.99 -21.85 22.93
N THR A 845 4.40 -20.84 22.32
CA THR A 845 5.07 -19.60 21.95
C THR A 845 4.40 -18.42 22.70
N ALA A 846 5.18 -17.49 23.20
CA ALA A 846 4.70 -16.34 23.97
C ALA A 846 3.87 -15.39 23.08
N PRO A 847 3.01 -14.51 23.66
CA PRO A 847 2.36 -13.44 22.90
C PRO A 847 3.41 -12.46 22.34
N GLY A 848 3.11 -11.86 21.20
CA GLY A 848 3.99 -10.90 20.53
C GLY A 848 4.19 -11.20 19.06
N LYS A 849 5.09 -10.46 18.41
CA LYS A 849 5.50 -10.65 17.02
C LYS A 849 6.73 -11.57 16.98
N HIS A 850 6.73 -12.54 16.09
CA HIS A 850 7.77 -13.58 15.94
C HIS A 850 8.27 -13.67 14.52
N TYR A 851 9.52 -14.12 14.36
CA TYR A 851 10.19 -14.25 13.07
C TYR A 851 10.81 -15.64 12.94
N ALA A 852 10.77 -16.21 11.74
CA ALA A 852 11.33 -17.52 11.44
C ALA A 852 12.03 -17.50 10.08
N ASN A 853 13.29 -17.88 10.05
CA ASN A 853 14.07 -17.95 8.82
C ASN A 853 13.82 -19.26 8.08
N PHE A 854 13.59 -19.18 6.78
CA PHE A 854 13.47 -20.34 5.89
C PHE A 854 14.58 -20.33 4.85
N SER A 855 15.44 -21.34 4.89
CA SER A 855 16.47 -21.58 3.87
C SER A 855 16.03 -22.65 2.88
N ALA A 856 16.11 -22.32 1.58
CA ALA A 856 15.78 -23.20 0.48
C ALA A 856 17.01 -23.68 -0.31
N GLU A 857 18.24 -23.57 0.25
CA GLU A 857 19.53 -23.84 -0.43
C GLU A 857 19.58 -25.20 -1.12
N HIS A 858 18.94 -26.21 -0.51
CA HIS A 858 18.92 -27.56 -1.03
C HIS A 858 17.60 -27.96 -1.74
N LEU A 859 16.74 -26.99 -1.97
CA LEU A 859 15.43 -27.19 -2.58
C LEU A 859 15.45 -26.81 -4.07
N ALA A 860 14.41 -27.20 -4.79
CA ALA A 860 14.22 -26.78 -6.18
C ALA A 860 13.58 -25.41 -6.26
N ALA A 861 14.00 -24.57 -7.24
CA ALA A 861 13.29 -23.33 -7.51
C ALA A 861 11.80 -23.60 -7.79
N GLY A 862 10.91 -22.78 -7.24
CA GLY A 862 9.48 -22.98 -7.37
C GLY A 862 8.66 -22.35 -6.26
N ILE A 863 7.39 -22.71 -6.21
CA ILE A 863 6.43 -22.21 -5.21
C ILE A 863 6.51 -23.09 -3.96
N TYR A 864 6.57 -22.42 -2.82
CA TYR A 864 6.45 -22.98 -1.47
C TYR A 864 5.32 -22.31 -0.73
N ILE A 865 4.80 -22.96 0.31
CA ILE A 865 3.69 -22.45 1.12
C ILE A 865 4.08 -22.57 2.59
N ALA A 866 4.23 -21.46 3.27
CA ALA A 866 4.34 -21.41 4.72
C ALA A 866 2.94 -21.55 5.33
N VAL A 867 2.80 -22.38 6.35
CA VAL A 867 1.53 -22.61 7.06
C VAL A 867 1.78 -22.47 8.55
N LEU A 868 1.16 -21.45 9.14
CA LEU A 868 1.07 -21.29 10.59
C LEU A 868 -0.24 -21.94 11.07
N LYS A 869 -0.14 -22.78 12.07
CA LYS A 869 -1.29 -23.26 12.84
C LYS A 869 -1.08 -22.86 14.29
N ALA A 870 -2.09 -22.26 14.87
CA ALA A 870 -2.12 -21.91 16.28
C ALA A 870 -3.56 -22.11 16.77
N ASP A 871 -3.76 -22.96 17.76
CA ASP A 871 -5.07 -23.39 18.25
C ASP A 871 -5.96 -23.92 17.10
N ASN A 872 -7.10 -23.24 16.84
CA ASN A 872 -8.01 -23.59 15.74
C ASN A 872 -7.80 -22.76 14.47
N ILE A 873 -6.81 -21.87 14.49
CA ILE A 873 -6.50 -20.98 13.36
C ILE A 873 -5.41 -21.63 12.49
N SER A 874 -5.57 -21.54 11.18
CA SER A 874 -4.56 -21.96 10.21
C SER A 874 -4.46 -20.92 9.10
N GLN A 875 -3.29 -20.33 8.96
CA GLN A 875 -3.01 -19.36 7.91
C GLN A 875 -1.89 -19.88 6.99
N ALA A 876 -1.92 -19.48 5.72
CA ALA A 876 -0.93 -19.87 4.74
C ALA A 876 -0.46 -18.69 3.91
N ARG A 877 0.84 -18.67 3.56
CA ARG A 877 1.45 -17.67 2.68
C ARG A 877 2.25 -18.33 1.58
N LYS A 878 2.06 -17.82 0.37
CA LYS A 878 2.82 -18.27 -0.81
C LYS A 878 4.20 -17.63 -0.80
N MET A 879 5.22 -18.43 -1.04
CA MET A 879 6.62 -18.03 -1.18
C MET A 879 7.14 -18.50 -2.53
N VAL A 880 7.95 -17.70 -3.19
CA VAL A 880 8.51 -18.01 -4.51
C VAL A 880 10.04 -18.05 -4.38
N TYR A 881 10.61 -19.25 -4.47
CA TYR A 881 12.04 -19.45 -4.47
C TYR A 881 12.59 -19.37 -5.89
N LEU A 882 13.51 -18.46 -6.14
CA LEU A 882 14.28 -18.30 -7.38
C LEU A 882 15.71 -18.82 -7.11
N LYS A 883 16.22 -19.70 -7.96
CA LYS A 883 17.56 -20.28 -7.78
C LYS A 883 18.60 -19.50 -8.57
#